data_f2f3d9a3d4271ef7df03d0a539771341
#
_entry.id   f2f3d9a3d4271ef7df03d0a539771341
#
_cell.length_a   1.000
_cell.length_b   1.000
_cell.length_c   1.000
_cell.angle_alpha   90.00
_cell.angle_beta   90.00
_cell.angle_gamma   90.00
#
_symmetry.space_group_name_H-M   'P 1'
#
loop_
_entity.id
_entity.type
_entity.pdbx_description
1 polymer ?
#
loop_
_entity_poly.entity_id
_entity_poly.type
_entity_poly.pdbx_seq_one_letter_code
_entity_poly.pdbx_strand_id
1 'polypeptide(L)'
;MPDEININPVSAESEEAQEDINALRQIRLNKLNELCAAGEDPFKITTADQSAHAQEIVDNFEAMEGKEVSICGRMMSRRDMGKANFIDIRDRSGRIQVYVRINDVGEDTFAKFKKWDIGDILEVRGTVFKTRRGEISIHATALRLLTKSLLPLPEKFHGLRDTDTRYRRRYLDLIVNPDVKDTFIKRSLIIREIRNYLDSKDFIEVETPILVQNAGGAAARPFVTHHNALNEDLNLRISLELYLKRLIVGGLERVYEMGRVFRNEGLDVRHNPEFTLLEIYQAYTDFHGMMDLVEELYRTVALKVLGTAVVTYDGVEIDLSKPFARMTMVEAVKKYAGVDFAEIDLETARSLAKERGIEFEERHKKGDLLNLFFEEYVEDKLVQPTFITEHPVEISPLAKRKPDDPDYTERFELFITCREMANAFSELNDPIDQRGRFEAQEELFAAGDDEANHTDEDFLMALEYGMPPTGGIGIGIDRFAMLLTDSYSIRDVLLFPTMKSLDGDASKKTAVVEEEKEEETPETIDFSKVEIEPLFKDFVDFETFSKSDFRAVKVKECTAVPKSKKLLKFVLDDGTGTDRIILSGIHAYYEPEELVGKTLIAITNLPPRAMMGIDSCGMLLSAVHSEEGEEKLNLLMVSGRIPAGAKLY
;
A
#
# COMPACT_ATOMS: atom_id res chain seq x y z
N MET A 1 -23.54 -27.27 10.23
CA MET A 1 -22.40 -27.01 11.13
C MET A 1 -22.00 -25.59 10.92
N PRO A 2 -21.90 -24.70 11.92
CA PRO A 2 -21.41 -23.35 11.70
C PRO A 2 -19.91 -23.47 11.38
N ASP A 3 -19.51 -22.85 10.26
CA ASP A 3 -18.15 -22.85 9.76
C ASP A 3 -17.19 -22.37 10.85
N GLU A 4 -16.18 -23.18 11.15
CA GLU A 4 -15.05 -22.77 11.97
C GLU A 4 -14.36 -21.61 11.29
N ILE A 5 -14.42 -20.42 11.91
CA ILE A 5 -13.66 -19.28 11.45
C ILE A 5 -12.20 -19.60 11.81
N ASN A 6 -11.43 -19.98 10.80
CA ASN A 6 -9.99 -20.13 10.93
C ASN A 6 -9.38 -18.74 11.14
N ILE A 7 -9.18 -18.37 12.40
CA ILE A 7 -8.42 -17.18 12.76
C ILE A 7 -6.96 -17.63 12.75
N ASN A 8 -6.31 -17.57 11.56
CA ASN A 8 -4.89 -17.86 11.46
C ASN A 8 -4.12 -17.06 12.51
N PRO A 9 -3.33 -17.70 13.38
CA PRO A 9 -2.50 -17.01 14.35
C PRO A 9 -1.43 -16.22 13.63
N VAL A 10 -1.40 -14.92 13.90
CA VAL A 10 -0.38 -13.98 13.40
C VAL A 10 0.83 -14.04 14.33
N SER A 11 1.52 -15.06 14.41
CA SER A 11 2.68 -15.51 15.19
C SER A 11 2.35 -16.84 15.85
N ALA A 12 3.34 -17.63 16.15
CA ALA A 12 3.23 -18.96 16.77
C ALA A 12 2.61 -18.89 18.19
N GLU A 13 1.37 -18.42 18.29
CA GLU A 13 0.50 -18.76 19.40
C GLU A 13 0.26 -20.27 19.28
N SER A 14 0.52 -20.99 20.34
CA SER A 14 0.37 -22.44 20.38
C SER A 14 -1.05 -22.84 19.94
N GLU A 15 -1.22 -23.98 19.31
CA GLU A 15 -2.53 -24.55 18.97
C GLU A 15 -3.47 -24.52 20.22
N GLU A 16 -2.92 -24.66 21.40
CA GLU A 16 -3.59 -24.56 22.69
C GLU A 16 -4.22 -23.18 22.95
N ALA A 17 -3.51 -22.07 22.62
CA ALA A 17 -4.06 -20.70 22.75
C ALA A 17 -5.20 -20.45 21.76
N GLN A 18 -5.13 -21.02 20.56
CA GLN A 18 -6.20 -20.93 19.57
C GLN A 18 -7.44 -21.74 19.96
N GLU A 19 -7.27 -22.93 20.57
CA GLU A 19 -8.35 -23.73 21.13
C GLU A 19 -9.07 -23.00 22.27
N ASP A 20 -8.31 -22.34 23.16
CA ASP A 20 -8.87 -21.52 24.25
C ASP A 20 -9.69 -20.33 23.71
N ILE A 21 -9.22 -19.62 22.67
CA ILE A 21 -9.95 -18.53 22.03
C ILE A 21 -11.26 -19.04 21.42
N ASN A 22 -11.23 -20.18 20.74
CA ASN A 22 -12.41 -20.80 20.13
C ASN A 22 -13.42 -21.24 21.20
N ALA A 23 -12.96 -21.81 22.29
CA ALA A 23 -13.82 -22.19 23.43
C ALA A 23 -14.49 -20.95 24.06
N LEU A 24 -13.74 -19.86 24.28
CA LEU A 24 -14.29 -18.61 24.80
C LEU A 24 -15.30 -17.98 23.83
N ARG A 25 -15.00 -18.02 22.52
CA ARG A 25 -15.94 -17.55 21.48
C ARG A 25 -17.23 -18.33 21.51
N GLN A 26 -17.17 -19.67 21.65
CA GLN A 26 -18.37 -20.51 21.74
C GLN A 26 -19.22 -20.20 22.99
N ILE A 27 -18.57 -19.96 24.14
CA ILE A 27 -19.27 -19.53 25.36
C ILE A 27 -20.01 -18.22 25.14
N ARG A 28 -19.37 -17.23 24.51
CA ARG A 28 -19.98 -15.92 24.23
C ARG A 28 -21.10 -16.00 23.18
N LEU A 29 -20.95 -16.90 22.20
CA LEU A 29 -21.99 -17.17 21.21
C LEU A 29 -23.23 -17.80 21.88
N ASN A 30 -23.04 -18.74 22.82
CA ASN A 30 -24.15 -19.31 23.57
C ASN A 30 -24.89 -18.23 24.38
N LYS A 31 -24.18 -17.30 25.04
CA LYS A 31 -24.79 -16.17 25.75
C LYS A 31 -25.57 -15.24 24.79
N LEU A 32 -25.07 -15.01 23.59
CA LEU A 32 -25.80 -14.27 22.56
C LEU A 32 -27.09 -15.00 22.15
N ASN A 33 -27.03 -16.31 21.93
CA ASN A 33 -28.20 -17.11 21.59
C ASN A 33 -29.25 -17.08 22.70
N GLU A 34 -28.84 -17.10 23.98
CA GLU A 34 -29.77 -16.93 25.12
C GLU A 34 -30.48 -15.56 25.06
N LEU A 35 -29.73 -14.47 24.75
CA LEU A 35 -30.31 -13.12 24.61
C LEU A 35 -31.28 -13.07 23.45
N CYS A 36 -30.94 -13.63 22.29
CA CYS A 36 -31.82 -13.68 21.13
C CYS A 36 -33.10 -14.47 21.41
N ALA A 37 -33.00 -15.60 22.10
CA ALA A 37 -34.17 -16.42 22.50
C ALA A 37 -35.08 -15.69 23.50
N ALA A 38 -34.50 -14.82 24.34
CA ALA A 38 -35.25 -13.94 25.25
C ALA A 38 -35.86 -12.69 24.57
N GLY A 39 -35.65 -12.51 23.27
CA GLY A 39 -36.08 -11.31 22.54
C GLY A 39 -35.24 -10.05 22.78
N GLU A 40 -34.07 -10.21 23.37
CA GLU A 40 -33.12 -9.15 23.75
C GLU A 40 -31.86 -9.13 22.85
N ASP A 41 -32.05 -9.39 21.57
CA ASP A 41 -30.96 -9.42 20.59
C ASP A 41 -30.30 -8.02 20.49
N PRO A 42 -29.04 -7.85 20.94
CA PRO A 42 -28.38 -6.55 20.93
C PRO A 42 -28.12 -6.04 19.51
N PHE A 43 -27.98 -6.94 18.53
CA PHE A 43 -27.71 -6.56 17.14
C PHE A 43 -28.94 -5.99 16.40
N LYS A 44 -30.12 -6.05 17.00
CA LYS A 44 -31.32 -5.34 16.50
C LYS A 44 -31.42 -3.90 16.96
N ILE A 45 -30.52 -3.47 17.85
CA ILE A 45 -30.49 -2.09 18.33
C ILE A 45 -29.82 -1.21 17.29
N THR A 46 -30.54 -0.21 16.77
CA THR A 46 -30.05 0.69 15.72
C THR A 46 -29.61 2.05 16.23
N THR A 47 -30.04 2.43 17.44
CA THR A 47 -29.72 3.75 18.03
C THR A 47 -29.47 3.62 19.53
N ALA A 48 -28.66 4.53 20.06
CA ALA A 48 -28.42 4.68 21.50
C ALA A 48 -28.48 6.17 21.87
N ASP A 49 -28.82 6.43 23.12
CA ASP A 49 -28.90 7.78 23.64
C ASP A 49 -27.57 8.13 24.32
N GLN A 50 -26.87 9.14 23.78
CA GLN A 50 -25.58 9.60 24.31
C GLN A 50 -25.62 11.10 24.51
N SER A 51 -25.77 11.53 25.76
CA SER A 51 -25.87 12.95 26.13
C SER A 51 -24.52 13.56 26.52
N ALA A 52 -23.51 12.75 26.84
CA ALA A 52 -22.18 13.19 27.24
C ALA A 52 -21.09 12.17 26.87
N HIS A 53 -19.84 12.62 26.88
CA HIS A 53 -18.66 11.81 26.67
C HIS A 53 -17.81 11.69 27.96
N ALA A 54 -17.04 10.60 28.06
CA ALA A 54 -16.25 10.28 29.25
C ALA A 54 -15.32 11.42 29.67
N GLN A 55 -14.51 11.96 28.75
CA GLN A 55 -13.56 13.04 29.06
C GLN A 55 -14.27 14.35 29.35
N GLU A 56 -15.37 14.66 28.66
CA GLU A 56 -16.20 15.84 28.92
C GLU A 56 -16.70 15.88 30.36
N ILE A 57 -17.16 14.72 30.87
CA ILE A 57 -17.61 14.60 32.26
C ILE A 57 -16.47 14.82 33.24
N VAL A 58 -15.27 14.29 32.94
CA VAL A 58 -14.09 14.43 33.79
C VAL A 58 -13.62 15.89 33.83
N ASP A 59 -13.52 16.54 32.67
CA ASP A 59 -13.03 17.92 32.55
C ASP A 59 -14.01 18.94 33.13
N ASN A 60 -15.31 18.67 33.07
CA ASN A 60 -16.35 19.57 33.54
C ASN A 60 -17.07 19.07 34.80
N PHE A 61 -16.37 18.29 35.65
CA PHE A 61 -16.99 17.61 36.78
C PHE A 61 -17.81 18.53 37.67
N GLU A 62 -17.25 19.68 38.06
CA GLU A 62 -17.93 20.65 38.95
C GLU A 62 -19.30 21.12 38.41
N ALA A 63 -19.40 21.25 37.09
CA ALA A 63 -20.64 21.62 36.42
C ALA A 63 -21.59 20.45 36.19
N MET A 64 -21.06 19.21 36.22
CA MET A 64 -21.81 17.97 35.88
C MET A 64 -22.13 17.14 37.13
N GLU A 65 -21.59 17.42 38.30
CA GLU A 65 -21.87 16.68 39.52
C GLU A 65 -23.38 16.69 39.82
N GLY A 66 -23.93 15.53 40.10
CA GLY A 66 -25.35 15.34 40.39
C GLY A 66 -26.26 15.36 39.16
N LYS A 67 -25.76 15.65 37.94
CA LYS A 67 -26.54 15.59 36.72
C LYS A 67 -26.71 14.16 36.23
N GLU A 68 -27.87 13.88 35.63
CA GLU A 68 -28.11 12.62 34.92
C GLU A 68 -27.51 12.71 33.51
N VAL A 69 -26.77 11.68 33.12
CA VAL A 69 -26.13 11.54 31.81
C VAL A 69 -26.37 10.15 31.23
N SER A 70 -26.29 10.06 29.92
CA SER A 70 -26.20 8.78 29.19
C SER A 70 -24.89 8.75 28.41
N ILE A 71 -24.11 7.68 28.60
CA ILE A 71 -22.86 7.43 27.87
C ILE A 71 -22.95 6.09 27.14
N CYS A 72 -22.25 5.99 26.00
CA CYS A 72 -22.08 4.75 25.27
C CYS A 72 -20.58 4.44 25.11
N GLY A 73 -20.20 3.17 25.33
CA GLY A 73 -18.81 2.79 25.19
C GLY A 73 -18.53 1.32 25.45
N ARG A 74 -17.29 0.94 25.24
CA ARG A 74 -16.83 -0.43 25.45
C ARG A 74 -16.45 -0.68 26.92
N MET A 75 -16.93 -1.76 27.47
CA MET A 75 -16.54 -2.24 28.81
C MET A 75 -15.12 -2.79 28.77
N MET A 76 -14.19 -2.10 29.42
CA MET A 76 -12.76 -2.45 29.41
C MET A 76 -12.33 -3.22 30.67
N SER A 77 -13.06 -3.09 31.75
CA SER A 77 -12.78 -3.82 32.99
C SER A 77 -14.03 -3.99 33.83
N ARG A 78 -14.02 -5.00 34.70
CA ARG A 78 -15.07 -5.22 35.70
C ARG A 78 -14.45 -5.68 37.01
N ARG A 79 -14.84 -5.08 38.13
CA ARG A 79 -14.53 -5.49 39.50
C ARG A 79 -15.82 -5.83 40.20
N ASP A 80 -16.06 -7.15 40.42
CA ASP A 80 -17.24 -7.65 41.10
C ASP A 80 -17.04 -7.56 42.63
N MET A 81 -17.98 -6.93 43.32
CA MET A 81 -18.04 -6.81 44.78
C MET A 81 -19.35 -7.39 45.33
N GLY A 82 -19.90 -8.42 44.66
CA GLY A 82 -21.15 -9.11 45.06
C GLY A 82 -22.41 -8.35 44.61
N LYS A 83 -22.95 -7.48 45.46
CA LYS A 83 -24.16 -6.68 45.17
C LYS A 83 -23.87 -5.36 44.45
N ALA A 84 -22.61 -5.10 44.19
CA ALA A 84 -22.14 -3.91 43.45
C ALA A 84 -20.99 -4.28 42.54
N ASN A 85 -20.82 -3.54 41.45
CA ASN A 85 -19.70 -3.68 40.51
C ASN A 85 -19.17 -2.32 40.17
N PHE A 86 -17.86 -2.23 39.92
CA PHE A 86 -17.24 -1.15 39.22
C PHE A 86 -16.81 -1.62 37.84
N ILE A 87 -17.20 -0.89 36.81
CA ILE A 87 -16.74 -1.14 35.44
C ILE A 87 -16.08 0.11 34.87
N ASP A 88 -15.15 -0.07 33.97
CA ASP A 88 -14.58 1.02 33.19
C ASP A 88 -15.21 0.99 31.79
N ILE A 89 -15.82 2.08 31.39
CA ILE A 89 -16.31 2.29 30.02
C ILE A 89 -15.34 3.19 29.30
N ARG A 90 -14.98 2.82 28.08
CA ARG A 90 -14.18 3.66 27.18
C ARG A 90 -15.01 4.04 25.96
N ASP A 91 -15.07 5.35 25.70
CA ASP A 91 -15.66 5.92 24.51
C ASP A 91 -14.59 6.55 23.58
N ARG A 92 -15.04 7.40 22.65
CA ARG A 92 -14.13 8.11 21.73
C ARG A 92 -13.19 9.10 22.45
N SER A 93 -13.62 9.67 23.55
CA SER A 93 -12.94 10.75 24.26
C SER A 93 -12.02 10.26 25.37
N GLY A 94 -12.35 9.15 26.02
CA GLY A 94 -11.57 8.67 27.14
C GLY A 94 -12.20 7.50 27.90
N ARG A 95 -11.84 7.38 29.16
CA ARG A 95 -12.32 6.36 30.08
C ARG A 95 -13.06 7.00 31.26
N ILE A 96 -14.18 6.41 31.66
CA ILE A 96 -14.87 6.77 32.91
C ILE A 96 -15.25 5.52 33.69
N GLN A 97 -15.20 5.61 35.01
CA GLN A 97 -15.68 4.57 35.89
C GLN A 97 -17.21 4.64 36.02
N VAL A 98 -17.85 3.47 36.07
CA VAL A 98 -19.28 3.34 36.35
C VAL A 98 -19.48 2.44 37.56
N TYR A 99 -20.26 2.93 38.52
CA TYR A 99 -20.70 2.17 39.69
C TYR A 99 -22.08 1.61 39.45
N VAL A 100 -22.18 0.27 39.46
CA VAL A 100 -23.43 -0.47 39.21
C VAL A 100 -23.82 -1.19 40.48
N ARG A 101 -24.99 -0.91 41.03
CA ARG A 101 -25.50 -1.52 42.23
C ARG A 101 -26.87 -2.15 41.99
N ILE A 102 -27.09 -3.37 42.52
CA ILE A 102 -28.31 -4.14 42.30
C ILE A 102 -29.58 -3.37 42.68
N ASN A 103 -29.51 -2.58 43.79
CA ASN A 103 -30.66 -1.82 44.28
C ASN A 103 -31.05 -0.62 43.34
N ASP A 104 -30.13 -0.17 42.50
CA ASP A 104 -30.33 1.02 41.65
C ASP A 104 -30.77 0.64 40.24
N VAL A 105 -30.22 -0.46 39.70
CA VAL A 105 -30.54 -0.94 38.35
C VAL A 105 -31.61 -2.04 38.32
N GLY A 106 -31.99 -2.57 39.50
CA GLY A 106 -32.93 -3.69 39.67
C GLY A 106 -32.27 -5.05 39.52
N GLU A 107 -32.89 -6.07 40.18
CA GLU A 107 -32.36 -7.43 40.25
C GLU A 107 -32.25 -8.11 38.89
N ASP A 108 -33.23 -7.92 37.99
CA ASP A 108 -33.25 -8.52 36.64
C ASP A 108 -32.12 -7.95 35.78
N THR A 109 -32.01 -6.62 35.70
CA THR A 109 -30.95 -5.94 34.94
C THR A 109 -29.57 -6.32 35.49
N PHE A 110 -29.41 -6.40 36.81
CA PHE A 110 -28.16 -6.76 37.43
C PHE A 110 -27.76 -8.20 37.14
N ALA A 111 -28.71 -9.13 37.14
CA ALA A 111 -28.48 -10.53 36.80
C ALA A 111 -28.05 -10.69 35.32
N LYS A 112 -28.67 -9.95 34.39
CA LYS A 112 -28.27 -9.91 32.99
C LYS A 112 -26.88 -9.30 32.83
N PHE A 113 -26.59 -8.16 33.47
CA PHE A 113 -25.30 -7.51 33.47
C PHE A 113 -24.16 -8.44 33.95
N LYS A 114 -24.39 -9.29 34.94
CA LYS A 114 -23.38 -10.25 35.38
C LYS A 114 -22.95 -11.26 34.29
N LYS A 115 -23.80 -11.51 33.31
CA LYS A 115 -23.50 -12.40 32.17
C LYS A 115 -22.74 -11.72 31.04
N TRP A 116 -22.69 -10.36 31.01
CA TRP A 116 -21.97 -9.62 29.99
C TRP A 116 -20.47 -9.79 30.15
N ASP A 117 -19.73 -9.59 29.07
CA ASP A 117 -18.28 -9.84 29.02
C ASP A 117 -17.48 -8.55 28.76
N ILE A 118 -16.23 -8.55 29.23
CA ILE A 118 -15.27 -7.49 28.84
C ILE A 118 -15.16 -7.46 27.32
N GLY A 119 -15.24 -6.27 26.74
CA GLY A 119 -15.30 -6.05 25.32
C GLY A 119 -16.71 -5.71 24.79
N ASP A 120 -17.77 -6.02 25.55
CA ASP A 120 -19.14 -5.63 25.17
C ASP A 120 -19.30 -4.11 25.11
N ILE A 121 -20.18 -3.62 24.21
CA ILE A 121 -20.51 -2.19 24.10
C ILE A 121 -21.83 -1.95 24.81
N LEU A 122 -21.83 -0.95 25.70
CA LEU A 122 -22.92 -0.67 26.60
C LEU A 122 -23.41 0.78 26.44
N GLU A 123 -24.70 0.99 26.71
CA GLU A 123 -25.28 2.28 27.09
C GLU A 123 -25.49 2.26 28.61
N VAL A 124 -25.06 3.32 29.27
CA VAL A 124 -25.18 3.51 30.71
C VAL A 124 -25.84 4.85 30.98
N ARG A 125 -26.97 4.84 31.65
CA ARG A 125 -27.60 6.06 32.21
C ARG A 125 -27.35 6.12 33.69
N GLY A 126 -27.09 7.31 34.20
CA GLY A 126 -26.86 7.49 35.61
C GLY A 126 -26.41 8.88 36.00
N THR A 127 -26.14 9.07 37.27
CA THR A 127 -25.79 10.36 37.88
C THR A 127 -24.28 10.48 38.05
N VAL A 128 -23.71 11.61 37.63
CA VAL A 128 -22.29 11.93 37.80
C VAL A 128 -21.98 12.16 39.28
N PHE A 129 -20.95 11.53 39.81
CA PHE A 129 -20.54 11.70 41.18
C PHE A 129 -19.04 11.44 41.35
N LYS A 130 -18.50 11.84 42.51
CA LYS A 130 -17.13 11.56 42.90
C LYS A 130 -17.08 10.52 44.02
N THR A 131 -16.31 9.46 43.82
CA THR A 131 -16.14 8.41 44.82
C THR A 131 -15.38 8.94 46.05
N ARG A 132 -15.44 8.26 47.19
CA ARG A 132 -14.67 8.61 48.40
C ARG A 132 -13.14 8.63 48.17
N ARG A 133 -12.66 7.95 47.13
CA ARG A 133 -11.25 7.92 46.72
C ARG A 133 -10.88 8.99 45.71
N GLY A 134 -11.83 9.87 45.35
CA GLY A 134 -11.61 10.95 44.40
C GLY A 134 -11.83 10.61 42.93
N GLU A 135 -12.23 9.39 42.56
CA GLU A 135 -12.50 8.99 41.19
C GLU A 135 -13.84 9.54 40.69
N ILE A 136 -13.85 10.27 39.57
CA ILE A 136 -15.05 10.74 38.93
C ILE A 136 -15.75 9.55 38.25
N SER A 137 -17.03 9.36 38.54
CA SER A 137 -17.75 8.16 38.18
C SER A 137 -19.21 8.45 37.82
N ILE A 138 -19.86 7.50 37.19
CA ILE A 138 -21.31 7.51 36.96
C ILE A 138 -21.94 6.45 37.86
N HIS A 139 -22.92 6.85 38.65
CA HIS A 139 -23.78 5.97 39.42
C HIS A 139 -24.93 5.50 38.52
N ALA A 140 -24.84 4.27 38.04
CA ALA A 140 -25.77 3.75 37.04
C ALA A 140 -27.19 3.54 37.61
N THR A 141 -28.16 4.07 36.92
CA THR A 141 -29.60 3.84 37.15
C THR A 141 -30.21 2.92 36.10
N ALA A 142 -29.61 2.86 34.89
CA ALA A 142 -30.00 1.92 33.85
C ALA A 142 -28.79 1.48 33.02
N LEU A 143 -28.86 0.25 32.49
CA LEU A 143 -27.84 -0.37 31.64
C LEU A 143 -28.51 -1.05 30.47
N ARG A 144 -27.94 -0.92 29.27
CA ARG A 144 -28.38 -1.63 28.06
C ARG A 144 -27.16 -2.17 27.31
N LEU A 145 -27.22 -3.45 26.91
CA LEU A 145 -26.23 -4.04 26.02
C LEU A 145 -26.53 -3.61 24.60
N LEU A 146 -25.60 -2.89 23.97
CA LEU A 146 -25.73 -2.43 22.59
C LEU A 146 -25.10 -3.41 21.59
N THR A 147 -24.00 -4.07 21.99
CA THR A 147 -23.27 -5.01 21.10
C THR A 147 -22.57 -6.05 21.93
N LYS A 148 -22.74 -7.33 21.57
CA LYS A 148 -22.02 -8.43 22.16
C LYS A 148 -20.67 -8.65 21.47
N SER A 149 -19.59 -8.62 22.25
CA SER A 149 -18.25 -8.99 21.77
C SER A 149 -18.10 -10.52 21.81
N LEU A 150 -17.92 -11.15 20.66
CA LEU A 150 -17.78 -12.60 20.58
C LEU A 150 -16.34 -13.08 20.84
N LEU A 151 -15.34 -12.25 20.54
CA LEU A 151 -13.94 -12.56 20.81
C LEU A 151 -13.47 -11.85 22.08
N PRO A 152 -12.61 -12.48 22.90
CA PRO A 152 -11.98 -11.79 24.00
C PRO A 152 -11.02 -10.69 23.50
N LEU A 153 -10.88 -9.62 24.28
CA LEU A 153 -9.81 -8.65 24.03
C LEU A 153 -8.47 -9.27 24.46
N PRO A 154 -7.36 -8.91 23.80
CA PRO A 154 -6.02 -9.29 24.25
C PRO A 154 -5.79 -8.92 25.72
N GLU A 155 -4.97 -9.71 26.43
CA GLU A 155 -4.77 -9.51 27.86
C GLU A 155 -4.24 -8.12 28.22
N LYS A 156 -4.84 -7.52 29.26
CA LYS A 156 -4.66 -6.14 29.65
C LYS A 156 -3.23 -5.79 30.13
N PHE A 157 -2.48 -6.78 30.63
CA PHE A 157 -1.18 -6.57 31.27
C PHE A 157 0.01 -6.59 30.30
N HIS A 158 -0.14 -7.17 29.13
CA HIS A 158 0.93 -7.24 28.15
C HIS A 158 0.63 -6.44 26.88
N GLY A 159 -0.61 -5.96 26.69
CA GLY A 159 -1.04 -5.23 25.49
C GLY A 159 -0.83 -6.05 24.23
N LEU A 160 -1.21 -5.51 23.09
CA LEU A 160 -0.79 -6.05 21.80
C LEU A 160 0.64 -5.54 21.55
N ARG A 161 1.68 -6.32 21.92
CA ARG A 161 3.09 -5.92 21.80
C ARG A 161 3.71 -6.29 20.46
N ASP A 162 3.25 -7.38 19.87
CA ASP A 162 3.71 -7.80 18.56
C ASP A 162 3.34 -6.78 17.50
N THR A 163 4.35 -6.17 16.90
CA THR A 163 4.21 -5.06 15.96
C THR A 163 3.48 -5.48 14.68
N ASP A 164 3.72 -6.71 14.20
CA ASP A 164 3.08 -7.23 13.00
C ASP A 164 1.57 -7.39 13.22
N THR A 165 1.18 -8.00 14.35
CA THR A 165 -0.24 -8.12 14.75
C THR A 165 -0.91 -6.75 14.93
N ARG A 166 -0.22 -5.76 15.50
CA ARG A 166 -0.73 -4.39 15.66
C ARG A 166 -1.08 -3.75 14.32
N TYR A 167 -0.25 -3.92 13.31
CA TYR A 167 -0.49 -3.36 11.99
C TYR A 167 -1.59 -4.11 11.24
N ARG A 168 -1.61 -5.44 11.29
CA ARG A 168 -2.63 -6.27 10.63
C ARG A 168 -4.01 -6.17 11.27
N ARG A 169 -4.05 -6.05 12.61
CA ARG A 169 -5.29 -5.96 13.40
C ARG A 169 -5.41 -4.59 14.08
N ARG A 170 -5.27 -3.53 13.29
CA ARG A 170 -5.28 -2.14 13.78
C ARG A 170 -6.48 -1.81 14.66
N TYR A 171 -7.65 -2.39 14.40
CA TYR A 171 -8.83 -2.22 15.23
C TYR A 171 -8.61 -2.73 16.67
N LEU A 172 -7.85 -3.80 16.88
CA LEU A 172 -7.47 -4.26 18.22
C LEU A 172 -6.46 -3.31 18.86
N ASP A 173 -5.46 -2.90 18.11
CA ASP A 173 -4.45 -1.92 18.55
C ASP A 173 -5.10 -0.62 19.04
N LEU A 174 -6.07 -0.09 18.30
CA LEU A 174 -6.87 1.09 18.69
C LEU A 174 -7.73 0.86 19.94
N ILE A 175 -8.18 -0.38 20.20
CA ILE A 175 -8.95 -0.71 21.40
C ILE A 175 -8.04 -0.79 22.64
N VAL A 176 -6.86 -1.40 22.51
CA VAL A 176 -6.04 -1.71 23.68
C VAL A 176 -4.95 -0.68 23.97
N ASN A 177 -4.42 -0.01 22.94
CA ASN A 177 -3.34 0.97 23.04
C ASN A 177 -3.87 2.40 22.79
N PRO A 178 -4.12 3.21 23.84
CA PRO A 178 -4.67 4.57 23.68
C PRO A 178 -3.77 5.51 22.87
N ASP A 179 -2.45 5.38 23.00
CA ASP A 179 -1.46 6.26 22.35
C ASP A 179 -1.54 6.14 20.82
N VAL A 180 -1.85 4.95 20.30
CA VAL A 180 -2.05 4.73 18.87
C VAL A 180 -3.20 5.55 18.33
N LYS A 181 -4.30 5.66 19.10
CA LYS A 181 -5.44 6.49 18.73
C LYS A 181 -5.07 7.97 18.68
N ASP A 182 -4.25 8.43 19.62
CA ASP A 182 -3.77 9.82 19.67
C ASP A 182 -2.94 10.17 18.43
N THR A 183 -2.06 9.28 17.99
CA THR A 183 -1.29 9.44 16.74
C THR A 183 -2.21 9.70 15.54
N PHE A 184 -3.28 8.92 15.35
CA PHE A 184 -4.19 9.11 14.23
C PHE A 184 -5.08 10.35 14.36
N ILE A 185 -5.44 10.75 15.59
CA ILE A 185 -6.12 12.03 15.83
C ILE A 185 -5.20 13.18 15.45
N LYS A 186 -3.93 13.17 15.91
CA LYS A 186 -2.92 14.17 15.55
C LYS A 186 -2.69 14.23 14.05
N ARG A 187 -2.54 13.07 13.38
CA ARG A 187 -2.44 13.03 11.91
C ARG A 187 -3.62 13.73 11.23
N SER A 188 -4.84 13.48 11.69
CA SER A 188 -6.04 14.15 11.16
C SER A 188 -6.03 15.65 11.40
N LEU A 189 -5.54 16.09 12.58
CA LEU A 189 -5.36 17.51 12.89
C LEU A 189 -4.28 18.15 12.01
N ILE A 190 -3.16 17.49 11.78
CA ILE A 190 -2.08 17.94 10.89
C ILE A 190 -2.65 18.24 9.49
N ILE A 191 -3.36 17.29 8.90
CA ILE A 191 -3.99 17.45 7.59
C ILE A 191 -4.95 18.65 7.56
N ARG A 192 -5.76 18.80 8.60
CA ARG A 192 -6.69 19.92 8.71
C ARG A 192 -5.96 21.27 8.82
N GLU A 193 -4.90 21.36 9.64
CA GLU A 193 -4.18 22.61 9.82
C GLU A 193 -3.33 22.98 8.59
N ILE A 194 -2.85 22.00 7.81
CA ILE A 194 -2.25 22.24 6.49
C ILE A 194 -3.27 22.91 5.56
N ARG A 195 -4.48 22.36 5.44
CA ARG A 195 -5.55 22.95 4.62
C ARG A 195 -5.89 24.36 5.08
N ASN A 196 -6.10 24.56 6.38
CA ASN A 196 -6.36 25.89 6.95
C ASN A 196 -5.27 26.91 6.61
N TYR A 197 -4.00 26.48 6.65
CA TYR A 197 -2.86 27.32 6.29
C TYR A 197 -2.88 27.70 4.81
N LEU A 198 -3.04 26.74 3.91
CA LEU A 198 -3.06 26.97 2.47
C LEU A 198 -4.26 27.81 2.02
N ASP A 199 -5.45 27.54 2.58
CA ASP A 199 -6.65 28.34 2.34
C ASP A 199 -6.45 29.81 2.79
N SER A 200 -5.74 30.04 3.90
CA SER A 200 -5.42 31.38 4.39
C SER A 200 -4.43 32.15 3.48
N LYS A 201 -3.76 31.45 2.57
CA LYS A 201 -2.81 31.99 1.58
C LYS A 201 -3.44 32.04 0.17
N ASP A 202 -4.75 31.88 0.05
CA ASP A 202 -5.52 31.90 -1.20
C ASP A 202 -5.14 30.78 -2.20
N PHE A 203 -4.69 29.62 -1.71
CA PHE A 203 -4.52 28.44 -2.54
C PHE A 203 -5.86 27.70 -2.73
N ILE A 204 -6.03 27.12 -3.91
CA ILE A 204 -7.20 26.32 -4.29
C ILE A 204 -6.83 24.84 -4.19
N GLU A 205 -7.57 24.06 -3.38
CA GLU A 205 -7.45 22.60 -3.39
C GLU A 205 -8.12 22.04 -4.65
N VAL A 206 -7.42 21.18 -5.37
CA VAL A 206 -7.91 20.55 -6.59
C VAL A 206 -7.75 19.04 -6.51
N GLU A 207 -8.46 18.32 -7.39
CA GLU A 207 -8.32 16.87 -7.57
C GLU A 207 -7.98 16.58 -9.02
N THR A 208 -6.93 15.77 -9.24
CA THR A 208 -6.48 15.33 -10.56
C THR A 208 -6.58 13.80 -10.69
N PRO A 209 -6.51 13.24 -11.90
CA PRO A 209 -6.70 11.81 -12.11
C PRO A 209 -5.70 10.93 -11.34
N ILE A 210 -6.18 9.85 -10.72
CA ILE A 210 -5.35 8.78 -10.14
C ILE A 210 -4.91 7.82 -11.24
N LEU A 211 -5.81 7.50 -12.19
CA LEU A 211 -5.51 6.69 -13.35
C LEU A 211 -5.01 7.59 -14.47
N VAL A 212 -3.78 7.37 -14.92
CA VAL A 212 -3.09 8.20 -15.91
C VAL A 212 -2.53 7.33 -17.03
N GLN A 213 -2.41 7.88 -18.23
CA GLN A 213 -1.75 7.19 -19.35
C GLN A 213 -0.22 7.20 -19.13
N ASN A 214 0.35 8.36 -18.82
CA ASN A 214 1.76 8.52 -18.51
C ASN A 214 1.94 8.78 -17.01
N ALA A 215 2.72 7.96 -16.34
CA ALA A 215 3.16 8.20 -14.97
C ALA A 215 4.46 9.01 -15.03
N GLY A 216 4.42 10.27 -14.61
CA GLY A 216 5.58 11.17 -14.62
C GLY A 216 5.59 12.08 -13.40
N GLY A 217 6.62 12.91 -13.26
CA GLY A 217 6.80 13.83 -12.13
C GLY A 217 7.62 13.25 -10.97
N ALA A 218 8.11 12.02 -11.08
CA ALA A 218 9.01 11.39 -10.12
C ALA A 218 9.81 10.28 -10.81
N ALA A 219 10.94 9.88 -10.22
CA ALA A 219 11.67 8.66 -10.60
C ALA A 219 11.10 7.53 -9.75
N ALA A 220 10.19 6.72 -10.31
CA ALA A 220 9.57 5.60 -9.61
C ALA A 220 8.83 4.67 -10.59
N ARG A 221 8.81 3.38 -10.31
CA ARG A 221 8.03 2.41 -11.10
C ARG A 221 6.53 2.52 -10.77
N PRO A 222 5.63 2.68 -11.77
CA PRO A 222 4.19 2.73 -11.54
C PRO A 222 3.58 1.33 -11.33
N PHE A 223 2.39 1.29 -10.71
CA PHE A 223 1.49 0.15 -10.81
C PHE A 223 0.65 0.29 -12.07
N VAL A 224 0.52 -0.79 -12.84
CA VAL A 224 -0.28 -0.85 -14.07
C VAL A 224 -1.61 -1.53 -13.80
N THR A 225 -2.69 -1.06 -14.41
CA THR A 225 -4.01 -1.68 -14.37
C THR A 225 -4.68 -1.62 -15.74
N HIS A 226 -5.56 -2.60 -16.04
CA HIS A 226 -6.26 -2.67 -17.32
C HIS A 226 -7.67 -2.10 -17.24
N HIS A 227 -8.00 -1.14 -18.13
CA HIS A 227 -9.35 -0.59 -18.27
C HIS A 227 -10.16 -1.42 -19.28
N ASN A 228 -10.98 -2.35 -18.80
CA ASN A 228 -11.69 -3.33 -19.63
C ASN A 228 -12.55 -2.72 -20.75
N ALA A 229 -13.23 -1.60 -20.50
CA ALA A 229 -14.14 -1.00 -21.49
C ALA A 229 -13.40 -0.27 -22.63
N LEU A 230 -12.23 0.29 -22.36
CA LEU A 230 -11.38 0.94 -23.35
C LEU A 230 -10.37 -0.05 -23.97
N ASN A 231 -10.16 -1.20 -23.32
CA ASN A 231 -9.12 -2.18 -23.65
C ASN A 231 -7.72 -1.52 -23.71
N GLU A 232 -7.41 -0.72 -22.70
CA GLU A 232 -6.17 0.04 -22.56
C GLU A 232 -5.58 -0.18 -21.17
N ASP A 233 -4.24 -0.18 -21.09
CA ASP A 233 -3.53 -0.19 -19.82
C ASP A 233 -3.36 1.25 -19.32
N LEU A 234 -3.60 1.45 -18.03
CA LEU A 234 -3.45 2.71 -17.34
C LEU A 234 -2.50 2.53 -16.15
N ASN A 235 -1.79 3.59 -15.81
CA ASN A 235 -0.91 3.62 -14.66
C ASN A 235 -1.63 4.25 -13.45
N LEU A 236 -1.32 3.79 -12.24
CA LEU A 236 -1.58 4.56 -11.04
C LEU A 236 -0.52 5.66 -10.93
N ARG A 237 -0.94 6.90 -10.68
CA ARG A 237 -0.04 8.07 -10.61
C ARG A 237 1.06 7.91 -9.56
N ILE A 238 2.28 8.31 -9.89
CA ILE A 238 3.45 8.33 -8.99
C ILE A 238 3.71 9.70 -8.38
N SER A 239 3.11 10.77 -8.94
CA SER A 239 3.19 12.18 -8.54
C SER A 239 1.92 12.92 -9.00
N LEU A 240 1.74 14.14 -8.53
CA LEU A 240 0.63 15.05 -8.90
C LEU A 240 1.10 16.14 -9.87
N GLU A 241 2.40 16.31 -10.02
CA GLU A 241 3.13 17.43 -10.60
C GLU A 241 2.62 17.87 -11.97
N LEU A 242 2.63 16.95 -12.97
CA LEU A 242 2.38 17.35 -14.36
C LEU A 242 0.95 17.87 -14.59
N TYR A 243 -0.02 17.37 -13.84
CA TYR A 243 -1.39 17.88 -13.90
C TYR A 243 -1.54 19.24 -13.23
N LEU A 244 -0.90 19.45 -12.08
CA LEU A 244 -0.97 20.73 -11.36
C LEU A 244 -0.28 21.85 -12.18
N LYS A 245 0.83 21.57 -12.85
CA LYS A 245 1.48 22.51 -13.77
C LYS A 245 0.57 22.91 -14.94
N ARG A 246 -0.21 21.95 -15.50
CA ARG A 246 -1.21 22.27 -16.54
C ARG A 246 -2.29 23.21 -16.01
N LEU A 247 -2.68 23.13 -14.73
CA LEU A 247 -3.62 24.06 -14.11
C LEU A 247 -3.00 25.47 -13.96
N ILE A 248 -1.70 25.58 -13.67
CA ILE A 248 -0.97 26.85 -13.68
C ILE A 248 -0.98 27.47 -15.08
N VAL A 249 -0.72 26.69 -16.12
CA VAL A 249 -0.86 27.15 -17.53
C VAL A 249 -2.29 27.64 -17.80
N GLY A 250 -3.29 26.96 -17.24
CA GLY A 250 -4.71 27.32 -17.34
C GLY A 250 -5.11 28.58 -16.56
N GLY A 251 -4.18 29.19 -15.80
CA GLY A 251 -4.41 30.43 -15.06
C GLY A 251 -4.86 30.25 -13.60
N LEU A 252 -4.81 29.04 -13.05
CA LEU A 252 -4.98 28.83 -11.60
C LEU A 252 -3.63 29.10 -10.92
N GLU A 253 -3.42 30.33 -10.47
CA GLU A 253 -2.11 30.82 -10.03
C GLU A 253 -1.59 30.21 -8.72
N ARG A 254 -2.48 29.65 -7.90
CA ARG A 254 -2.15 29.00 -6.61
C ARG A 254 -3.00 27.76 -6.44
N VAL A 255 -2.41 26.60 -6.60
CA VAL A 255 -3.11 25.31 -6.49
C VAL A 255 -2.35 24.36 -5.59
N TYR A 256 -3.08 23.49 -4.94
CA TYR A 256 -2.51 22.35 -4.26
C TYR A 256 -3.42 21.11 -4.37
N GLU A 257 -2.82 19.96 -4.30
CA GLU A 257 -3.53 18.70 -4.13
C GLU A 257 -2.88 17.89 -3.02
N MET A 258 -3.71 17.36 -2.12
CA MET A 258 -3.30 16.38 -1.13
C MET A 258 -3.91 15.04 -1.49
N GLY A 259 -3.12 14.18 -2.10
CA GLY A 259 -3.60 12.94 -2.70
C GLY A 259 -2.75 11.71 -2.40
N ARG A 260 -3.30 10.54 -2.71
CA ARG A 260 -2.53 9.31 -2.74
C ARG A 260 -1.75 9.22 -4.03
N VAL A 261 -0.49 8.82 -3.90
CA VAL A 261 0.38 8.42 -5.00
C VAL A 261 0.88 7.00 -4.75
N PHE A 262 1.29 6.32 -5.83
CA PHE A 262 1.53 4.88 -5.83
C PHE A 262 2.87 4.61 -6.49
N ARG A 263 3.80 3.98 -5.76
CA ARG A 263 5.12 3.60 -6.27
C ARG A 263 5.35 2.12 -6.02
N ASN A 264 5.62 1.38 -7.08
CA ASN A 264 5.83 -0.07 -7.03
C ASN A 264 7.27 -0.38 -6.60
N GLU A 265 7.56 -0.04 -5.35
CA GLU A 265 8.87 -0.14 -4.72
C GLU A 265 8.83 -1.10 -3.51
N GLY A 266 9.97 -1.29 -2.87
CA GLY A 266 10.12 -2.12 -1.68
C GLY A 266 9.31 -1.64 -0.47
N LEU A 267 9.08 -2.55 0.47
CA LEU A 267 8.39 -2.30 1.74
C LEU A 267 9.40 -2.24 2.88
N ASP A 268 9.57 -1.08 3.51
CA ASP A 268 10.43 -0.91 4.68
C ASP A 268 9.80 -0.02 5.77
N VAL A 269 10.59 0.48 6.70
CA VAL A 269 10.13 1.37 7.78
C VAL A 269 9.91 2.81 7.31
N ARG A 270 10.39 3.17 6.11
CA ARG A 270 10.32 4.53 5.53
C ARG A 270 9.38 4.59 4.34
N HIS A 271 9.16 3.44 3.64
CA HIS A 271 8.42 3.37 2.37
C HIS A 271 7.22 2.45 2.47
N ASN A 272 6.12 2.89 1.88
CA ASN A 272 4.89 2.13 1.67
C ASN A 272 4.46 2.35 0.22
N PRO A 273 3.99 1.34 -0.52
CA PRO A 273 3.73 1.45 -1.96
C PRO A 273 2.65 2.47 -2.31
N GLU A 274 1.82 2.84 -1.36
CA GLU A 274 0.90 3.97 -1.44
C GLU A 274 1.10 4.90 -0.24
N PHE A 275 1.18 6.20 -0.48
CA PHE A 275 1.39 7.20 0.56
C PHE A 275 0.70 8.53 0.21
N THR A 276 0.59 9.43 1.19
CA THR A 276 -0.04 10.74 0.98
C THR A 276 1.02 11.78 0.65
N LEU A 277 0.90 12.37 -0.52
CA LEU A 277 1.72 13.48 -0.99
C LEU A 277 0.88 14.75 -1.02
N LEU A 278 1.46 15.86 -0.62
CA LEU A 278 0.94 17.20 -0.82
C LEU A 278 1.84 17.88 -1.83
N GLU A 279 1.29 18.30 -2.95
CA GLU A 279 2.00 19.14 -3.92
C GLU A 279 1.32 20.50 -4.03
N ILE A 280 2.15 21.57 -4.06
CA ILE A 280 1.72 22.96 -4.04
C ILE A 280 2.45 23.68 -5.17
N TYR A 281 1.73 24.42 -5.99
CA TYR A 281 2.29 25.22 -7.07
C TYR A 281 1.78 26.66 -6.99
N GLN A 282 2.70 27.62 -7.13
CA GLN A 282 2.39 29.03 -7.10
C GLN A 282 3.09 29.75 -8.24
N ALA A 283 2.31 30.44 -9.06
CA ALA A 283 2.82 31.33 -10.12
C ALA A 283 3.48 32.58 -9.52
N TYR A 284 4.44 33.14 -10.27
CA TYR A 284 5.16 34.37 -9.94
C TYR A 284 5.98 34.30 -8.65
N THR A 285 6.48 33.10 -8.33
CA THR A 285 7.43 32.85 -7.26
C THR A 285 8.51 31.88 -7.74
N ASP A 286 9.54 31.68 -6.93
CA ASP A 286 10.67 30.80 -7.17
C ASP A 286 10.86 29.79 -6.03
N PHE A 287 11.94 29.03 -6.06
CA PHE A 287 12.28 28.04 -5.00
C PHE A 287 12.56 28.70 -3.64
N HIS A 288 13.00 29.97 -3.57
CA HIS A 288 13.14 30.69 -2.30
C HIS A 288 11.77 30.96 -1.67
N GLY A 289 10.77 31.35 -2.47
CA GLY A 289 9.40 31.47 -1.99
C GLY A 289 8.83 30.16 -1.47
N MET A 290 9.22 29.02 -2.07
CA MET A 290 8.83 27.68 -1.57
C MET A 290 9.54 27.32 -0.27
N MET A 291 10.82 27.73 -0.05
CA MET A 291 11.50 27.59 1.25
C MET A 291 10.74 28.34 2.34
N ASP A 292 10.40 29.58 2.10
CA ASP A 292 9.69 30.41 3.08
C ASP A 292 8.30 29.83 3.41
N LEU A 293 7.58 29.33 2.37
CA LEU A 293 6.28 28.70 2.53
C LEU A 293 6.35 27.43 3.39
N VAL A 294 7.28 26.51 3.11
CA VAL A 294 7.37 25.24 3.85
C VAL A 294 7.87 25.46 5.27
N GLU A 295 8.81 26.38 5.51
CA GLU A 295 9.29 26.72 6.85
C GLU A 295 8.15 27.28 7.71
N GLU A 296 7.34 28.22 7.18
CA GLU A 296 6.17 28.77 7.85
C GLU A 296 5.10 27.70 8.09
N LEU A 297 4.83 26.83 7.10
CA LEU A 297 3.85 25.75 7.19
C LEU A 297 4.20 24.78 8.33
N TYR A 298 5.44 24.27 8.37
CA TYR A 298 5.87 23.31 9.38
C TYR A 298 5.78 23.89 10.79
N ARG A 299 6.26 25.13 10.96
CA ARG A 299 6.16 25.88 12.23
C ARG A 299 4.71 26.08 12.66
N THR A 300 3.85 26.52 11.74
CA THR A 300 2.44 26.83 12.03
C THR A 300 1.67 25.58 12.44
N VAL A 301 1.83 24.48 11.68
CA VAL A 301 1.14 23.23 11.97
C VAL A 301 1.61 22.63 13.29
N ALA A 302 2.92 22.62 13.57
CA ALA A 302 3.45 22.16 14.86
C ALA A 302 2.85 22.93 16.03
N LEU A 303 2.83 24.26 15.96
CA LEU A 303 2.21 25.11 16.99
C LEU A 303 0.73 24.84 17.16
N LYS A 304 -0.02 24.65 16.08
CA LYS A 304 -1.48 24.41 16.13
C LYS A 304 -1.84 23.03 16.67
N VAL A 305 -1.05 22.00 16.35
CA VAL A 305 -1.33 20.61 16.72
C VAL A 305 -0.75 20.24 18.09
N LEU A 306 0.47 20.69 18.37
CA LEU A 306 1.22 20.30 19.58
C LEU A 306 1.31 21.40 20.64
N GLY A 307 1.01 22.66 20.28
CA GLY A 307 1.21 23.82 21.14
C GLY A 307 2.67 24.29 21.23
N THR A 308 3.58 23.66 20.50
CA THR A 308 5.01 23.98 20.46
C THR A 308 5.57 23.77 19.05
N ALA A 309 6.60 24.53 18.67
CA ALA A 309 7.39 24.31 17.46
C ALA A 309 8.72 23.58 17.75
N VAL A 310 8.97 23.18 18.99
CA VAL A 310 10.08 22.31 19.36
C VAL A 310 9.50 20.92 19.59
N VAL A 311 9.89 19.96 18.77
CA VAL A 311 9.37 18.60 18.80
C VAL A 311 10.47 17.62 19.18
N THR A 312 10.11 16.52 19.84
CA THR A 312 11.04 15.41 20.09
C THR A 312 10.77 14.32 19.07
N TYR A 313 11.83 13.82 18.45
CA TYR A 313 11.76 12.69 17.54
C TYR A 313 12.91 11.72 17.83
N ASP A 314 12.57 10.47 18.16
CA ASP A 314 13.54 9.43 18.58
C ASP A 314 14.53 9.92 19.65
N GLY A 315 14.01 10.65 20.65
CA GLY A 315 14.80 11.22 21.74
C GLY A 315 15.64 12.46 21.39
N VAL A 316 15.59 12.92 20.14
CA VAL A 316 16.30 14.11 19.66
C VAL A 316 15.36 15.30 19.59
N GLU A 317 15.77 16.45 20.12
CA GLU A 317 15.03 17.70 20.02
C GLU A 317 15.22 18.33 18.63
N ILE A 318 14.13 18.58 17.93
CA ILE A 318 14.07 19.24 16.62
C ILE A 318 13.38 20.58 16.77
N ASP A 319 14.09 21.66 16.45
CA ASP A 319 13.61 23.03 16.64
C ASP A 319 13.11 23.64 15.33
N LEU A 320 11.79 23.58 15.10
CA LEU A 320 11.11 24.20 13.95
C LEU A 320 10.85 25.70 14.16
N SER A 321 11.18 26.27 15.33
CA SER A 321 10.95 27.69 15.61
C SER A 321 12.02 28.60 15.01
N LYS A 322 13.22 28.06 14.78
CA LYS A 322 14.35 28.80 14.21
C LYS A 322 14.32 28.77 12.69
N PRO A 323 14.99 29.73 12.02
CA PRO A 323 15.23 29.62 10.57
C PRO A 323 15.95 28.32 10.23
N PHE A 324 15.50 27.63 9.21
CA PHE A 324 16.12 26.39 8.75
C PHE A 324 17.48 26.69 8.10
N ALA A 325 18.47 25.82 8.33
CA ALA A 325 19.78 25.98 7.72
C ALA A 325 19.69 25.84 6.19
N ARG A 326 20.54 26.56 5.47
CA ARG A 326 20.62 26.49 4.00
C ARG A 326 22.07 26.18 3.61
N MET A 327 22.25 25.24 2.69
CA MET A 327 23.57 24.78 2.22
C MET A 327 23.43 24.24 0.81
N THR A 328 24.38 24.56 -0.09
CA THR A 328 24.38 23.94 -1.39
C THR A 328 24.84 22.48 -1.30
N MET A 329 24.47 21.64 -2.26
CA MET A 329 24.90 20.23 -2.30
C MET A 329 26.43 20.11 -2.35
N VAL A 330 27.10 20.98 -3.12
CA VAL A 330 28.56 21.04 -3.19
C VAL A 330 29.19 21.42 -1.84
N GLU A 331 28.65 22.43 -1.15
CA GLU A 331 29.13 22.83 0.20
C GLU A 331 28.91 21.70 1.22
N ALA A 332 27.80 20.98 1.11
CA ALA A 332 27.48 19.86 2.00
C ALA A 332 28.47 18.72 1.82
N VAL A 333 28.73 18.30 0.58
CA VAL A 333 29.71 17.24 0.27
C VAL A 333 31.12 17.70 0.65
N LYS A 334 31.50 18.94 0.38
CA LYS A 334 32.79 19.49 0.82
C LYS A 334 32.94 19.43 2.34
N LYS A 335 31.87 19.79 3.07
CA LYS A 335 31.89 19.82 4.54
C LYS A 335 31.98 18.43 5.18
N TYR A 336 31.22 17.47 4.68
CA TYR A 336 31.07 16.17 5.33
C TYR A 336 31.92 15.07 4.69
N ALA A 337 32.13 15.09 3.38
CA ALA A 337 32.99 14.15 2.67
C ALA A 337 34.40 14.69 2.42
N GLY A 338 34.66 16.00 2.60
CA GLY A 338 35.97 16.61 2.35
C GLY A 338 36.36 16.68 0.88
N VAL A 339 35.40 16.57 -0.04
CA VAL A 339 35.61 16.63 -1.51
C VAL A 339 34.93 17.88 -2.06
N ASP A 340 35.71 18.71 -2.73
CA ASP A 340 35.18 19.93 -3.38
C ASP A 340 34.84 19.65 -4.85
N PHE A 341 33.58 19.38 -5.13
CA PHE A 341 33.12 19.14 -6.49
C PHE A 341 33.18 20.36 -7.40
N ALA A 342 33.35 21.57 -6.87
CA ALA A 342 33.59 22.74 -7.70
C ALA A 342 34.98 22.72 -8.36
N GLU A 343 35.99 22.12 -7.69
CA GLU A 343 37.39 22.15 -8.08
C GLU A 343 37.85 20.89 -8.85
N ILE A 344 37.03 19.81 -8.89
CA ILE A 344 37.41 18.55 -9.53
C ILE A 344 36.67 18.32 -10.84
N ASP A 345 37.31 17.58 -11.76
CA ASP A 345 36.69 17.09 -12.99
C ASP A 345 36.03 15.70 -12.83
N LEU A 346 35.37 15.22 -13.88
CA LEU A 346 34.67 13.94 -13.88
C LEU A 346 35.61 12.75 -13.60
N GLU A 347 36.79 12.74 -14.18
CA GLU A 347 37.76 11.63 -14.02
C GLU A 347 38.30 11.56 -12.59
N THR A 348 38.53 12.72 -11.98
CA THR A 348 38.92 12.80 -10.56
C THR A 348 37.76 12.35 -9.66
N ALA A 349 36.51 12.76 -9.96
CA ALA A 349 35.34 12.32 -9.21
C ALA A 349 35.14 10.79 -9.27
N ARG A 350 35.28 10.18 -10.46
CA ARG A 350 35.25 8.73 -10.64
C ARG A 350 36.35 8.00 -9.88
N SER A 351 37.56 8.56 -9.88
CA SER A 351 38.71 7.99 -9.17
C SER A 351 38.46 8.00 -7.65
N LEU A 352 37.95 9.10 -7.11
CA LEU A 352 37.57 9.24 -5.70
C LEU A 352 36.42 8.32 -5.31
N ALA A 353 35.41 8.16 -6.16
CA ALA A 353 34.30 7.22 -5.93
C ALA A 353 34.83 5.78 -5.81
N LYS A 354 35.70 5.34 -6.74
CA LYS A 354 36.36 4.00 -6.69
C LYS A 354 37.21 3.82 -5.43
N GLU A 355 37.99 4.83 -5.06
CA GLU A 355 38.84 4.78 -3.86
C GLU A 355 38.04 4.62 -2.58
N ARG A 356 36.84 5.20 -2.55
CA ARG A 356 35.93 5.18 -1.39
C ARG A 356 34.90 4.05 -1.43
N GLY A 357 34.91 3.22 -2.47
CA GLY A 357 34.00 2.08 -2.61
C GLY A 357 32.55 2.47 -2.96
N ILE A 358 32.35 3.67 -3.50
CA ILE A 358 31.05 4.09 -4.03
C ILE A 358 30.84 3.44 -5.39
N GLU A 359 29.78 2.66 -5.52
CA GLU A 359 29.40 2.03 -6.79
C GLU A 359 28.79 3.05 -7.73
N PHE A 360 29.17 3.06 -9.00
CA PHE A 360 28.61 3.92 -10.02
C PHE A 360 28.72 3.27 -11.40
N GLU A 361 27.88 3.70 -12.33
CA GLU A 361 27.87 3.22 -13.70
C GLU A 361 28.73 4.12 -14.61
N GLU A 362 29.20 3.57 -15.74
CA GLU A 362 30.02 4.33 -16.71
C GLU A 362 29.29 5.52 -17.33
N ARG A 363 27.95 5.45 -17.40
CA ARG A 363 27.09 6.54 -17.90
C ARG A 363 26.98 7.73 -16.94
N HIS A 364 27.29 7.54 -15.66
CA HIS A 364 27.16 8.59 -14.65
C HIS A 364 28.09 9.77 -14.96
N LYS A 365 27.49 10.97 -14.96
CA LYS A 365 28.18 12.25 -15.13
C LYS A 365 28.64 12.78 -13.77
N LYS A 366 29.23 13.98 -13.77
CA LYS A 366 29.76 14.60 -12.55
C LYS A 366 28.66 14.87 -11.52
N GLY A 367 27.47 15.31 -11.97
CA GLY A 367 26.32 15.57 -11.11
C GLY A 367 25.78 14.31 -10.45
N ASP A 368 25.72 13.18 -11.16
CA ASP A 368 25.31 11.89 -10.58
C ASP A 368 26.29 11.45 -9.48
N LEU A 369 27.59 11.61 -9.70
CA LEU A 369 28.61 11.30 -8.70
C LEU A 369 28.50 12.21 -7.46
N LEU A 370 28.23 13.52 -7.65
CA LEU A 370 27.98 14.43 -6.55
C LEU A 370 26.83 13.94 -5.68
N ASN A 371 25.74 13.47 -6.32
CA ASN A 371 24.58 12.91 -5.61
C ASN A 371 24.95 11.64 -4.83
N LEU A 372 25.68 10.71 -5.42
CA LEU A 372 26.14 9.50 -4.73
C LEU A 372 27.02 9.83 -3.50
N PHE A 373 27.89 10.85 -3.61
CA PHE A 373 28.68 11.31 -2.46
C PHE A 373 27.79 11.98 -1.40
N PHE A 374 26.75 12.68 -1.80
CA PHE A 374 25.79 13.28 -0.89
C PHE A 374 25.02 12.21 -0.11
N GLU A 375 24.46 11.22 -0.78
CA GLU A 375 23.74 10.10 -0.15
C GLU A 375 24.63 9.35 0.85
N GLU A 376 25.86 9.05 0.50
CA GLU A 376 26.77 8.25 1.33
C GLU A 376 27.29 9.03 2.56
N TYR A 377 27.61 10.34 2.44
CA TYR A 377 28.33 11.06 3.47
C TYR A 377 27.54 12.18 4.17
N VAL A 378 26.45 12.64 3.60
CA VAL A 378 25.76 13.87 4.05
C VAL A 378 24.41 13.58 4.69
N GLU A 379 23.55 12.78 4.07
CA GLU A 379 22.16 12.57 4.52
C GLU A 379 22.07 12.22 6.00
N ASP A 380 22.86 11.29 6.47
CA ASP A 380 22.92 10.83 7.88
C ASP A 380 23.39 11.89 8.87
N LYS A 381 23.81 13.07 8.41
CA LYS A 381 24.27 14.18 9.24
C LYS A 381 23.23 15.30 9.38
N LEU A 382 22.17 15.25 8.59
CA LEU A 382 21.16 16.32 8.50
C LEU A 382 20.04 16.11 9.53
N VAL A 383 20.37 16.24 10.82
CA VAL A 383 19.42 16.01 11.92
C VAL A 383 18.45 17.18 12.08
N GLN A 384 18.96 18.42 12.13
CA GLN A 384 18.15 19.63 12.26
C GLN A 384 17.65 20.09 10.89
N PRO A 385 16.52 20.83 10.82
CA PRO A 385 15.95 21.29 9.56
C PRO A 385 16.99 22.00 8.68
N THR A 386 17.28 21.43 7.52
CA THR A 386 18.30 21.92 6.60
C THR A 386 17.80 21.80 5.15
N PHE A 387 17.83 22.91 4.44
CA PHE A 387 17.64 22.94 2.98
C PHE A 387 18.98 22.63 2.31
N ILE A 388 19.02 21.62 1.48
CA ILE A 388 20.09 21.35 0.54
C ILE A 388 19.67 21.90 -0.81
N THR A 389 20.44 22.85 -1.34
CA THR A 389 20.10 23.59 -2.55
C THR A 389 21.06 23.28 -3.69
N GLU A 390 20.73 23.73 -4.88
CA GLU A 390 21.60 23.65 -6.07
C GLU A 390 21.94 22.20 -6.44
N HIS A 391 20.88 21.42 -6.65
CA HIS A 391 21.02 20.05 -7.14
C HIS A 391 21.50 20.04 -8.60
N PRO A 392 22.33 19.04 -9.01
CA PRO A 392 22.78 18.90 -10.39
C PRO A 392 21.62 18.74 -11.37
N VAL A 393 21.87 19.20 -12.58
CA VAL A 393 20.92 19.14 -13.69
C VAL A 393 20.60 17.70 -14.10
N GLU A 394 21.54 16.79 -13.97
CA GLU A 394 21.43 15.38 -14.34
C GLU A 394 20.29 14.69 -13.58
N ILE A 395 20.15 15.00 -12.29
CA ILE A 395 19.14 14.41 -11.40
C ILE A 395 17.89 15.28 -11.20
N SER A 396 17.71 16.33 -12.03
CA SER A 396 16.67 17.34 -11.84
C SER A 396 15.91 17.63 -13.14
N PRO A 397 15.19 16.63 -13.73
CA PRO A 397 14.64 16.74 -15.09
C PRO A 397 13.53 17.80 -15.26
N LEU A 398 12.89 18.25 -14.18
CA LEU A 398 11.75 19.17 -14.20
C LEU A 398 12.05 20.54 -13.57
N ALA A 399 13.29 20.72 -13.07
CA ALA A 399 13.71 21.94 -12.41
C ALA A 399 14.43 22.91 -13.37
N LYS A 400 14.22 24.20 -13.17
CA LYS A 400 14.87 25.27 -13.92
C LYS A 400 16.36 25.34 -13.58
N ARG A 401 17.20 25.54 -14.60
CA ARG A 401 18.64 25.77 -14.42
C ARG A 401 18.90 27.10 -13.72
N LYS A 402 19.97 27.16 -12.93
CA LYS A 402 20.47 28.43 -12.43
C LYS A 402 20.97 29.30 -13.60
N PRO A 403 20.64 30.59 -13.60
CA PRO A 403 21.07 31.48 -14.69
C PRO A 403 22.59 31.69 -14.76
N ASP A 404 23.26 31.68 -13.63
CA ASP A 404 24.70 31.95 -13.47
C ASP A 404 25.56 30.66 -13.48
N ASP A 405 24.97 29.50 -13.26
CA ASP A 405 25.63 28.20 -13.31
C ASP A 405 24.68 27.11 -13.81
N PRO A 406 24.58 26.88 -15.12
CA PRO A 406 23.58 26.01 -15.74
C PRO A 406 23.80 24.49 -15.51
N ASP A 407 24.90 24.10 -14.88
CA ASP A 407 25.14 22.71 -14.46
C ASP A 407 24.32 22.36 -13.19
N TYR A 408 23.82 23.37 -12.50
CA TYR A 408 22.95 23.23 -11.33
C TYR A 408 21.57 23.82 -11.60
N THR A 409 20.62 23.44 -10.73
CA THR A 409 19.22 23.86 -10.81
C THR A 409 18.80 24.69 -9.59
N GLU A 410 17.77 25.50 -9.76
CA GLU A 410 17.06 26.18 -8.68
C GLU A 410 16.14 25.18 -7.96
N ARG A 411 16.73 24.17 -7.28
CA ARG A 411 16.07 23.08 -6.54
C ARG A 411 16.59 23.01 -5.13
N PHE A 412 15.72 22.65 -4.22
CA PHE A 412 16.13 22.22 -2.89
C PHE A 412 15.40 20.96 -2.43
N GLU A 413 16.03 20.25 -1.54
CA GLU A 413 15.39 19.25 -0.69
C GLU A 413 15.51 19.67 0.77
N LEU A 414 14.42 19.51 1.54
CA LEU A 414 14.39 19.75 2.96
C LEU A 414 14.67 18.45 3.72
N PHE A 415 15.74 18.42 4.48
CA PHE A 415 16.08 17.30 5.36
C PHE A 415 15.78 17.63 6.82
N ILE A 416 15.13 16.72 7.54
CA ILE A 416 14.92 16.74 8.97
C ILE A 416 15.07 15.29 9.46
N THR A 417 15.82 15.08 10.56
CA THR A 417 16.05 13.75 11.13
C THR A 417 16.65 12.74 10.13
N CYS A 418 17.61 13.24 9.30
CA CYS A 418 18.27 12.43 8.26
C CYS A 418 17.29 11.85 7.22
N ARG A 419 16.24 12.57 6.91
CA ARG A 419 15.20 12.18 5.96
C ARG A 419 14.78 13.36 5.12
N GLU A 420 14.63 13.14 3.83
CA GLU A 420 13.96 14.08 2.94
C GLU A 420 12.49 14.24 3.36
N MET A 421 12.09 15.47 3.62
CA MET A 421 10.75 15.86 4.06
C MET A 421 9.96 16.57 2.98
N ALA A 422 10.66 17.29 2.09
CA ALA A 422 10.09 18.00 0.97
C ALA A 422 11.13 18.19 -0.13
N ASN A 423 10.64 18.25 -1.38
CA ASN A 423 11.43 18.52 -2.58
C ASN A 423 10.74 19.64 -3.36
N ALA A 424 11.49 20.67 -3.78
CA ALA A 424 10.93 21.84 -4.42
C ALA A 424 11.92 22.48 -5.38
N PHE A 425 11.38 23.18 -6.37
CA PHE A 425 12.20 23.90 -7.35
C PHE A 425 11.44 25.07 -8.00
N SER A 426 12.21 25.98 -8.62
CA SER A 426 11.66 26.82 -9.67
C SER A 426 11.35 25.94 -10.87
N GLU A 427 10.11 25.97 -11.33
CA GLU A 427 9.61 25.07 -12.38
C GLU A 427 10.25 25.37 -13.73
N LEU A 428 10.71 24.32 -14.42
CA LEU A 428 11.16 24.44 -15.79
C LEU A 428 9.94 24.75 -16.67
N ASN A 429 9.91 25.97 -17.21
CA ASN A 429 8.82 26.48 -18.05
C ASN A 429 9.25 26.76 -19.49
N ASP A 430 10.47 26.38 -19.88
CA ASP A 430 10.96 26.38 -21.25
C ASP A 430 10.63 25.05 -21.93
N PRO A 431 9.70 25.02 -22.91
CA PRO A 431 9.31 23.79 -23.59
C PRO A 431 10.45 23.14 -24.39
N ILE A 432 11.44 23.91 -24.81
CA ILE A 432 12.57 23.40 -25.59
C ILE A 432 13.56 22.68 -24.68
N ASP A 433 13.95 23.29 -23.55
CA ASP A 433 14.80 22.61 -22.54
C ASP A 433 14.07 21.40 -21.95
N GLN A 434 12.75 21.50 -21.66
CA GLN A 434 11.96 20.39 -21.13
C GLN A 434 11.92 19.20 -22.09
N ARG A 435 11.77 19.42 -23.40
CA ARG A 435 11.82 18.35 -24.40
C ARG A 435 13.18 17.64 -24.38
N GLY A 436 14.27 18.40 -24.38
CA GLY A 436 15.62 17.81 -24.29
C GLY A 436 15.86 17.00 -23.00
N ARG A 437 15.20 17.41 -21.88
CA ARG A 437 15.26 16.63 -20.62
C ARG A 437 14.49 15.32 -20.73
N PHE A 438 13.31 15.33 -21.35
CA PHE A 438 12.54 14.10 -21.56
C PHE A 438 13.25 13.14 -22.53
N GLU A 439 13.84 13.66 -23.62
CA GLU A 439 14.63 12.85 -24.54
C GLU A 439 15.80 12.15 -23.80
N ALA A 440 16.47 12.87 -22.90
CA ALA A 440 17.53 12.27 -22.08
C ALA A 440 16.99 11.19 -21.11
N GLN A 441 15.79 11.34 -20.58
CA GLN A 441 15.12 10.31 -19.75
C GLN A 441 14.74 9.07 -20.57
N GLU A 442 14.24 9.25 -21.81
CA GLU A 442 13.96 8.14 -22.73
C GLU A 442 15.24 7.34 -23.07
N GLU A 443 16.39 8.01 -23.22
CA GLU A 443 17.68 7.33 -23.39
C GLU A 443 18.05 6.48 -22.17
N LEU A 444 17.79 6.96 -20.96
CA LEU A 444 18.01 6.21 -19.72
C LEU A 444 17.06 5.02 -19.64
N PHE A 445 15.79 5.19 -19.98
CA PHE A 445 14.82 4.10 -20.02
C PHE A 445 15.23 3.03 -21.03
N ALA A 446 15.64 3.42 -22.24
CA ALA A 446 16.14 2.49 -23.26
C ALA A 446 17.44 1.76 -22.83
N ALA A 447 18.20 2.34 -21.91
CA ALA A 447 19.38 1.71 -21.30
C ALA A 447 19.07 0.80 -20.10
N GLY A 448 17.77 0.61 -19.77
CA GLY A 448 17.30 -0.30 -18.73
C GLY A 448 16.99 0.35 -17.37
N ASP A 449 16.83 1.67 -17.33
CA ASP A 449 16.41 2.39 -16.14
C ASP A 449 14.87 2.47 -16.07
N ASP A 450 14.24 1.52 -15.42
CA ASP A 450 12.78 1.40 -15.31
C ASP A 450 12.10 2.54 -14.50
N GLU A 451 12.89 3.40 -13.85
CA GLU A 451 12.40 4.55 -13.07
C GLU A 451 12.45 5.86 -13.87
N ALA A 452 13.07 5.86 -15.06
CA ALA A 452 13.14 7.02 -15.91
C ALA A 452 11.75 7.39 -16.47
N ASN A 453 11.49 8.70 -16.58
CA ASN A 453 10.20 9.21 -17.04
C ASN A 453 10.04 9.08 -18.56
N HIS A 454 8.84 8.71 -19.01
CA HIS A 454 8.47 8.80 -20.41
C HIS A 454 8.11 10.23 -20.82
N THR A 455 8.31 10.56 -22.10
CA THR A 455 7.91 11.84 -22.67
C THR A 455 6.40 12.02 -22.62
N ASP A 456 5.95 13.14 -22.04
CA ASP A 456 4.54 13.55 -22.01
C ASP A 456 4.33 14.68 -23.02
N GLU A 457 3.90 14.32 -24.23
CA GLU A 457 3.67 15.29 -25.32
C GLU A 457 2.54 16.28 -25.01
N ASP A 458 1.53 15.89 -24.24
CA ASP A 458 0.45 16.79 -23.84
C ASP A 458 0.94 17.83 -22.82
N PHE A 459 1.84 17.44 -21.93
CA PHE A 459 2.50 18.37 -21.02
C PHE A 459 3.42 19.35 -21.77
N LEU A 460 4.21 18.87 -22.73
CA LEU A 460 5.04 19.74 -23.58
C LEU A 460 4.19 20.72 -24.37
N MET A 461 3.08 20.27 -24.94
CA MET A 461 2.12 21.14 -25.62
C MET A 461 1.54 22.19 -24.66
N ALA A 462 1.23 21.83 -23.43
CA ALA A 462 0.76 22.79 -22.42
C ALA A 462 1.82 23.88 -22.15
N LEU A 463 3.10 23.52 -22.03
CA LEU A 463 4.19 24.47 -21.85
C LEU A 463 4.33 25.41 -23.04
N GLU A 464 4.08 24.98 -24.28
CA GLU A 464 4.11 25.81 -25.48
C GLU A 464 3.02 26.89 -25.47
N TYR A 465 1.90 26.70 -24.76
CA TYR A 465 0.91 27.76 -24.51
C TYR A 465 1.39 28.81 -23.50
N GLY A 466 2.46 28.54 -22.78
CA GLY A 466 3.12 29.45 -21.85
C GLY A 466 2.76 29.18 -20.38
N MET A 467 3.73 28.72 -19.62
CA MET A 467 3.66 28.63 -18.17
C MET A 467 4.38 29.82 -17.53
N PRO A 468 3.75 30.59 -16.62
CA PRO A 468 4.43 31.67 -15.93
C PRO A 468 5.60 31.16 -15.08
N PRO A 469 6.56 32.00 -14.65
CA PRO A 469 7.51 31.63 -13.60
C PRO A 469 6.75 31.09 -12.39
N THR A 470 7.11 29.91 -11.94
CA THR A 470 6.35 29.15 -10.93
C THR A 470 7.30 28.45 -9.98
N GLY A 471 6.99 28.49 -8.69
CA GLY A 471 7.61 27.62 -7.69
C GLY A 471 6.67 26.46 -7.36
N GLY A 472 7.22 25.25 -7.28
CA GLY A 472 6.51 24.05 -6.87
C GLY A 472 7.20 23.32 -5.73
N ILE A 473 6.43 22.61 -4.90
CA ILE A 473 6.93 21.82 -3.79
C ILE A 473 6.08 20.57 -3.56
N GLY A 474 6.75 19.42 -3.38
CA GLY A 474 6.18 18.18 -2.92
C GLY A 474 6.54 17.91 -1.46
N ILE A 475 5.56 17.58 -0.61
CA ILE A 475 5.72 17.33 0.83
C ILE A 475 5.13 15.97 1.18
N GLY A 476 5.97 15.07 1.74
CA GLY A 476 5.52 13.78 2.26
C GLY A 476 4.71 13.92 3.55
N ILE A 477 3.39 13.83 3.48
CA ILE A 477 2.50 14.01 4.64
C ILE A 477 2.71 12.92 5.69
N ASP A 478 3.00 11.70 5.26
CA ASP A 478 3.27 10.60 6.19
C ASP A 478 4.56 10.86 6.99
N ARG A 479 5.62 11.33 6.34
CA ARG A 479 6.88 11.72 7.02
C ARG A 479 6.68 12.90 7.96
N PHE A 480 5.89 13.90 7.56
CA PHE A 480 5.56 15.03 8.44
C PHE A 480 4.72 14.58 9.65
N ALA A 481 3.76 13.69 9.47
CA ALA A 481 3.03 13.10 10.58
C ALA A 481 3.95 12.28 11.52
N MET A 482 4.90 11.50 10.97
CA MET A 482 5.90 10.77 11.76
C MET A 482 6.70 11.71 12.65
N LEU A 483 7.19 12.82 12.11
CA LEU A 483 7.94 13.84 12.85
C LEU A 483 7.13 14.41 14.02
N LEU A 484 5.88 14.82 13.78
CA LEU A 484 5.04 15.48 14.79
C LEU A 484 4.40 14.52 15.81
N THR A 485 4.47 13.21 15.58
CA THR A 485 3.89 12.18 16.46
C THR A 485 4.94 11.27 17.10
N ASP A 486 6.21 11.57 16.91
CA ASP A 486 7.34 10.73 17.37
C ASP A 486 7.18 9.27 16.94
N SER A 487 6.86 9.07 15.65
CA SER A 487 6.63 7.76 15.08
C SER A 487 7.80 7.35 14.18
N TYR A 488 8.49 6.27 14.53
CA TYR A 488 9.70 5.85 13.80
C TYR A 488 9.39 5.23 12.43
N SER A 489 8.30 4.45 12.35
CA SER A 489 7.90 3.74 11.12
C SER A 489 6.71 4.43 10.45
N ILE A 490 6.73 4.49 9.12
CA ILE A 490 5.59 4.96 8.31
C ILE A 490 4.31 4.16 8.62
N ARG A 491 4.44 2.88 9.02
CA ARG A 491 3.32 2.01 9.40
C ARG A 491 2.63 2.47 10.67
N ASP A 492 3.32 3.22 11.54
CA ASP A 492 2.73 3.77 12.76
C ASP A 492 1.72 4.89 12.47
N VAL A 493 1.92 5.62 11.39
CA VAL A 493 1.05 6.73 10.96
C VAL A 493 0.05 6.35 9.86
N LEU A 494 0.09 5.10 9.37
CA LEU A 494 -0.89 4.53 8.45
C LEU A 494 -1.87 3.62 9.20
N LEU A 495 -3.18 3.83 9.01
CA LEU A 495 -4.20 2.99 9.65
C LEU A 495 -4.08 1.52 9.24
N PHE A 496 -3.97 1.28 7.94
CA PHE A 496 -3.83 -0.05 7.36
C PHE A 496 -2.65 -0.04 6.37
N PRO A 497 -1.41 -0.21 6.86
CA PRO A 497 -0.23 -0.27 5.99
C PRO A 497 -0.24 -1.56 5.16
N THR A 498 0.39 -1.52 4.00
CA THR A 498 0.65 -2.73 3.22
C THR A 498 1.61 -3.64 3.98
N MET A 499 1.26 -4.91 4.09
CA MET A 499 2.03 -5.91 4.83
C MET A 499 2.33 -7.10 3.93
N LYS A 500 3.52 -7.70 4.08
CA LYS A 500 3.85 -8.97 3.40
C LYS A 500 2.84 -10.05 3.81
N SER A 501 2.44 -10.92 2.88
CA SER A 501 1.60 -12.07 3.18
C SER A 501 2.28 -12.98 4.20
N LEU A 502 1.50 -13.59 5.09
CA LEU A 502 2.03 -14.61 6.00
C LEU A 502 2.25 -15.91 5.21
N ASP A 503 3.38 -16.57 5.45
CA ASP A 503 3.69 -17.88 4.88
C ASP A 503 2.64 -18.91 5.29
N GLY A 504 1.67 -19.16 4.51
CA GLY A 504 0.48 -19.99 4.77
C GLY A 504 -0.76 -19.46 4.05
N ASP A 505 -0.79 -18.18 3.71
CA ASP A 505 -1.86 -17.58 2.90
C ASP A 505 -1.58 -17.66 1.38
N ALA A 506 -0.45 -18.23 0.99
CA ALA A 506 -0.12 -18.52 -0.41
C ALA A 506 -1.14 -19.48 -1.09
N SER A 507 -1.97 -20.19 -0.31
CA SER A 507 -3.03 -21.07 -0.82
C SER A 507 -4.39 -20.37 -1.00
N LYS A 508 -4.53 -19.10 -0.56
CA LYS A 508 -5.71 -18.25 -0.79
C LYS A 508 -5.38 -16.98 -1.56
N LYS A 509 -4.46 -17.03 -2.50
CA LYS A 509 -4.55 -16.17 -3.65
C LYS A 509 -5.84 -16.55 -4.35
N THR A 510 -6.94 -15.89 -4.00
CA THR A 510 -8.02 -15.66 -4.95
C THR A 510 -7.30 -15.07 -6.14
N ALA A 511 -7.16 -15.89 -7.15
CA ALA A 511 -6.61 -15.53 -8.42
C ALA A 511 -7.33 -14.29 -8.97
N VAL A 512 -6.81 -13.11 -8.70
CA VAL A 512 -6.42 -12.29 -9.81
C VAL A 512 -5.18 -13.00 -10.31
N VAL A 513 -5.36 -13.80 -11.35
CA VAL A 513 -4.29 -14.35 -12.13
C VAL A 513 -3.66 -13.16 -12.84
N GLU A 514 -2.73 -12.48 -12.18
CA GLU A 514 -1.50 -12.22 -12.87
C GLU A 514 -0.87 -13.60 -13.00
N GLU A 515 -0.84 -14.11 -14.22
CA GLU A 515 0.23 -14.97 -14.61
C GLU A 515 1.49 -14.28 -14.08
N GLU A 516 2.10 -14.79 -12.97
CA GLU A 516 3.52 -14.83 -12.92
C GLU A 516 3.90 -15.58 -14.21
N LYS A 517 4.16 -14.83 -15.27
CA LYS A 517 5.25 -15.19 -16.11
C LYS A 517 6.39 -15.34 -15.08
N GLU A 518 6.77 -16.60 -14.77
CA GLU A 518 8.18 -16.85 -14.61
C GLU A 518 8.80 -16.03 -15.74
N GLU A 519 9.49 -14.96 -15.43
CA GLU A 519 10.57 -14.51 -16.25
C GLU A 519 11.53 -15.69 -16.26
N GLU A 520 11.25 -16.68 -17.11
CA GLU A 520 12.32 -17.19 -17.90
C GLU A 520 12.97 -15.93 -18.42
N THR A 521 14.18 -15.62 -17.89
CA THR A 521 15.14 -14.81 -18.62
C THR A 521 14.90 -15.20 -20.06
N PRO A 522 14.52 -14.29 -20.98
CA PRO A 522 14.31 -14.67 -22.34
C PRO A 522 15.64 -15.32 -22.74
N GLU A 523 15.66 -16.66 -22.79
CA GLU A 523 16.63 -17.32 -23.61
C GLU A 523 16.39 -16.66 -24.95
N THR A 524 17.28 -15.79 -25.33
CA THR A 524 17.24 -15.14 -26.63
C THR A 524 17.37 -16.26 -27.62
N ILE A 525 16.20 -16.81 -28.02
CA ILE A 525 16.16 -17.87 -29.02
C ILE A 525 16.78 -17.25 -30.27
N ASP A 526 17.96 -17.74 -30.64
CA ASP A 526 18.59 -17.36 -31.89
C ASP A 526 17.80 -18.00 -33.03
N PHE A 527 16.77 -17.32 -33.49
CA PHE A 527 15.90 -17.78 -34.57
C PHE A 527 16.67 -18.10 -35.85
N SER A 528 17.92 -17.69 -36.01
CA SER A 528 18.76 -18.09 -37.13
C SER A 528 19.18 -19.56 -37.09
N LYS A 529 19.04 -20.22 -35.93
CA LYS A 529 19.37 -21.62 -35.69
C LYS A 529 18.14 -22.53 -35.55
N VAL A 530 16.95 -21.93 -35.67
CA VAL A 530 15.66 -22.67 -35.60
C VAL A 530 15.29 -23.17 -36.99
N GLU A 531 15.07 -24.48 -37.11
CA GLU A 531 14.54 -25.11 -38.31
C GLU A 531 13.07 -25.50 -38.10
N ILE A 532 12.18 -25.06 -38.99
CA ILE A 532 10.77 -25.41 -38.98
C ILE A 532 10.46 -26.27 -40.22
N GLU A 533 9.49 -27.17 -40.08
CA GLU A 533 9.02 -27.99 -41.17
C GLU A 533 8.42 -27.09 -42.27
N PRO A 534 8.76 -27.31 -43.57
CA PRO A 534 8.26 -26.48 -44.66
C PRO A 534 6.74 -26.55 -44.80
N LEU A 535 6.13 -25.41 -45.14
CA LEU A 535 4.68 -25.38 -45.43
C LEU A 535 4.31 -26.35 -46.57
N PHE A 536 3.18 -27.04 -46.42
CA PHE A 536 2.60 -27.82 -47.51
C PHE A 536 2.26 -26.91 -48.70
N LYS A 537 2.54 -27.39 -49.90
CA LYS A 537 2.24 -26.66 -51.13
C LYS A 537 0.80 -26.91 -51.62
N ASP A 538 0.20 -28.03 -51.22
CA ASP A 538 -1.15 -28.40 -51.58
C ASP A 538 -2.16 -27.77 -50.64
N PHE A 539 -3.25 -27.25 -51.19
CA PHE A 539 -4.32 -26.62 -50.42
C PHE A 539 -5.33 -27.69 -49.94
N VAL A 540 -5.77 -27.55 -48.70
CA VAL A 540 -6.92 -28.30 -48.17
C VAL A 540 -8.16 -27.42 -48.38
N ASP A 541 -9.18 -27.98 -49.03
CA ASP A 541 -10.45 -27.29 -49.22
C ASP A 541 -11.21 -27.13 -47.89
N PHE A 542 -12.04 -26.10 -47.82
CA PHE A 542 -12.76 -25.75 -46.58
C PHE A 542 -13.72 -26.87 -46.14
N GLU A 543 -14.31 -27.63 -47.07
CA GLU A 543 -15.21 -28.74 -46.76
C GLU A 543 -14.47 -29.87 -46.04
N THR A 544 -13.25 -30.16 -46.46
CA THR A 544 -12.39 -31.16 -45.82
C THR A 544 -11.92 -30.69 -44.46
N PHE A 545 -11.47 -29.44 -44.36
CA PHE A 545 -11.02 -28.85 -43.08
C PHE A 545 -12.16 -28.78 -42.05
N SER A 546 -13.36 -28.38 -42.47
CA SER A 546 -14.53 -28.23 -41.59
C SER A 546 -15.05 -29.54 -40.98
N LYS A 547 -14.60 -30.69 -41.49
CA LYS A 547 -14.90 -32.03 -40.94
C LYS A 547 -14.06 -32.32 -39.69
N SER A 548 -13.01 -31.53 -39.39
CA SER A 548 -12.19 -31.69 -38.21
C SER A 548 -12.85 -30.99 -37.01
N ASP A 549 -12.94 -31.70 -35.89
CA ASP A 549 -13.54 -31.15 -34.66
C ASP A 549 -12.46 -30.87 -33.60
N PHE A 550 -11.98 -29.63 -33.60
CA PHE A 550 -11.00 -29.15 -32.62
C PHE A 550 -11.73 -28.63 -31.37
N ARG A 551 -11.30 -29.09 -30.19
CA ARG A 551 -11.91 -28.75 -28.89
C ARG A 551 -10.86 -28.38 -27.88
N ALA A 552 -11.23 -27.46 -26.97
CA ALA A 552 -10.54 -27.29 -25.72
C ALA A 552 -10.88 -28.46 -24.78
N VAL A 553 -9.86 -29.16 -24.27
CA VAL A 553 -10.03 -30.34 -23.40
C VAL A 553 -9.26 -30.10 -22.09
N LYS A 554 -9.87 -30.40 -20.94
CA LYS A 554 -9.23 -30.23 -19.64
C LYS A 554 -8.65 -31.54 -19.14
N VAL A 555 -7.39 -31.52 -18.72
CA VAL A 555 -6.71 -32.70 -18.19
C VAL A 555 -7.20 -32.98 -16.77
N LYS A 556 -7.90 -34.09 -16.56
CA LYS A 556 -8.31 -34.62 -15.25
C LYS A 556 -7.20 -35.44 -14.63
N GLU A 557 -6.60 -36.33 -15.40
CA GLU A 557 -5.51 -37.19 -14.98
C GLU A 557 -4.50 -37.34 -16.11
N CYS A 558 -3.21 -37.37 -15.77
CA CYS A 558 -2.13 -37.73 -16.68
C CYS A 558 -1.25 -38.77 -16.00
N THR A 559 -0.90 -39.86 -16.69
CA THR A 559 -0.07 -40.93 -16.15
C THR A 559 0.85 -41.53 -17.21
N ALA A 560 2.04 -41.93 -16.83
CA ALA A 560 2.93 -42.67 -17.74
C ALA A 560 2.36 -44.06 -18.09
N VAL A 561 2.44 -44.41 -19.36
CA VAL A 561 1.96 -45.74 -19.82
C VAL A 561 2.96 -46.82 -19.42
N PRO A 562 2.55 -47.85 -18.65
CA PRO A 562 3.46 -48.94 -18.25
C PRO A 562 4.15 -49.58 -19.45
N LYS A 563 5.46 -49.81 -19.33
CA LYS A 563 6.33 -50.39 -20.40
C LYS A 563 6.59 -49.47 -21.60
N SER A 564 6.14 -48.23 -21.62
CA SER A 564 6.50 -47.24 -22.62
C SER A 564 7.32 -46.11 -21.98
N LYS A 565 8.45 -45.76 -22.60
CA LYS A 565 9.26 -44.60 -22.18
C LYS A 565 8.83 -43.28 -22.86
N LYS A 566 7.87 -43.36 -23.80
CA LYS A 566 7.47 -42.22 -24.63
C LYS A 566 6.03 -41.78 -24.46
N LEU A 567 5.15 -42.65 -23.92
CA LEU A 567 3.72 -42.41 -23.93
C LEU A 567 3.22 -41.93 -22.57
N LEU A 568 2.45 -40.85 -22.60
CA LEU A 568 1.58 -40.43 -21.54
C LEU A 568 0.13 -40.74 -21.87
N LYS A 569 -0.64 -41.19 -20.88
CA LYS A 569 -2.08 -41.42 -20.96
C LYS A 569 -2.78 -40.25 -20.31
N PHE A 570 -3.66 -39.60 -21.04
CA PHE A 570 -4.51 -38.50 -20.61
C PHE A 570 -5.93 -38.99 -20.41
N VAL A 571 -6.52 -38.60 -19.27
CA VAL A 571 -7.97 -38.66 -19.04
C VAL A 571 -8.47 -37.21 -19.09
N LEU A 572 -9.29 -36.90 -20.09
CA LEU A 572 -9.66 -35.55 -20.47
C LEU A 572 -11.17 -35.36 -20.34
N ASP A 573 -11.55 -34.18 -19.84
CA ASP A 573 -12.89 -33.65 -19.97
C ASP A 573 -12.99 -32.89 -21.31
N ASP A 574 -13.89 -33.32 -22.18
CA ASP A 574 -14.18 -32.69 -23.47
C ASP A 574 -15.58 -32.08 -23.54
N GLY A 575 -16.22 -31.88 -22.38
CA GLY A 575 -17.56 -31.29 -22.23
C GLY A 575 -18.71 -32.24 -22.58
N THR A 576 -18.45 -33.50 -22.93
CA THR A 576 -19.52 -34.48 -23.28
C THR A 576 -20.09 -35.20 -22.06
N GLY A 577 -19.50 -35.00 -20.87
CA GLY A 577 -19.88 -35.70 -19.64
C GLY A 577 -19.28 -37.11 -19.50
N THR A 578 -18.49 -37.56 -20.47
CA THR A 578 -17.72 -38.82 -20.42
C THR A 578 -16.23 -38.53 -20.62
N ASP A 579 -15.39 -39.20 -19.85
CA ASP A 579 -13.95 -38.98 -19.93
C ASP A 579 -13.39 -39.53 -21.25
N ARG A 580 -12.63 -38.67 -21.94
CA ARG A 580 -11.93 -39.03 -23.18
C ARG A 580 -10.51 -39.49 -22.87
N ILE A 581 -10.09 -40.61 -23.43
CA ILE A 581 -8.71 -41.10 -23.28
C ILE A 581 -7.93 -40.77 -24.55
N ILE A 582 -6.79 -40.07 -24.38
CA ILE A 582 -5.83 -39.83 -25.44
C ILE A 582 -4.44 -40.29 -24.95
N LEU A 583 -3.71 -40.97 -25.85
CA LEU A 583 -2.31 -41.33 -25.65
C LEU A 583 -1.44 -40.41 -26.51
N SER A 584 -0.42 -39.81 -25.93
CA SER A 584 0.52 -38.93 -26.62
C SER A 584 1.97 -39.30 -26.34
N GLY A 585 2.82 -39.18 -27.35
CA GLY A 585 4.24 -39.58 -27.30
C GLY A 585 5.18 -38.52 -26.71
N ILE A 586 4.75 -37.80 -25.71
CA ILE A 586 5.41 -36.57 -25.22
C ILE A 586 6.10 -36.70 -23.84
N HIS A 587 6.24 -37.92 -23.33
CA HIS A 587 6.88 -38.17 -22.02
C HIS A 587 8.38 -37.80 -21.98
N ALA A 588 8.99 -37.47 -23.11
CA ALA A 588 10.35 -36.95 -23.16
C ALA A 588 10.42 -35.43 -22.92
N TYR A 589 9.27 -34.74 -22.97
CA TYR A 589 9.17 -33.29 -22.93
C TYR A 589 8.37 -32.77 -21.71
N TYR A 590 7.50 -33.62 -21.11
CA TYR A 590 6.63 -33.24 -20.01
C TYR A 590 6.49 -34.36 -18.99
N GLU A 591 6.53 -33.97 -17.70
CA GLU A 591 6.16 -34.88 -16.62
C GLU A 591 4.63 -34.88 -16.41
N PRO A 592 4.01 -36.02 -16.03
CA PRO A 592 2.57 -36.13 -15.87
C PRO A 592 1.93 -35.10 -14.96
N GLU A 593 2.61 -34.74 -13.86
CA GLU A 593 2.13 -33.84 -12.80
C GLU A 593 1.99 -32.39 -13.30
N GLU A 594 2.80 -31.98 -14.26
CA GLU A 594 2.79 -30.63 -14.83
C GLU A 594 1.57 -30.36 -15.69
N LEU A 595 0.94 -31.42 -16.20
CA LEU A 595 -0.14 -31.37 -17.17
C LEU A 595 -1.53 -31.46 -16.55
N VAL A 596 -1.65 -31.98 -15.32
CA VAL A 596 -2.95 -32.11 -14.64
C VAL A 596 -3.55 -30.74 -14.37
N GLY A 597 -4.83 -30.56 -14.71
CA GLY A 597 -5.56 -29.30 -14.55
C GLY A 597 -5.39 -28.30 -15.69
N LYS A 598 -4.44 -28.51 -16.61
CA LYS A 598 -4.25 -27.66 -17.79
C LYS A 598 -5.37 -27.87 -18.80
N THR A 599 -5.63 -26.87 -19.66
CA THR A 599 -6.56 -26.91 -20.76
C THR A 599 -5.77 -26.95 -22.06
N LEU A 600 -5.93 -28.01 -22.82
CA LEU A 600 -5.19 -28.29 -24.05
C LEU A 600 -6.12 -28.22 -25.28
N ILE A 601 -5.55 -28.18 -26.45
CA ILE A 601 -6.29 -28.31 -27.72
C ILE A 601 -6.16 -29.74 -28.23
N ALA A 602 -7.29 -30.37 -28.59
CA ALA A 602 -7.34 -31.69 -29.17
C ALA A 602 -8.27 -31.75 -30.38
N ILE A 603 -7.91 -32.59 -31.36
CA ILE A 603 -8.85 -33.06 -32.37
C ILE A 603 -9.59 -34.27 -31.81
N THR A 604 -10.92 -34.18 -31.73
CA THR A 604 -11.75 -35.11 -30.96
C THR A 604 -12.48 -36.13 -31.80
N ASN A 605 -12.59 -35.92 -33.09
CA ASN A 605 -13.33 -36.79 -34.02
C ASN A 605 -12.45 -37.73 -34.88
N LEU A 606 -11.26 -38.05 -34.39
CA LEU A 606 -10.44 -39.10 -34.97
C LEU A 606 -10.96 -40.50 -34.55
N PRO A 607 -10.91 -41.51 -35.45
CA PRO A 607 -11.29 -42.88 -35.09
C PRO A 607 -10.36 -43.41 -33.98
N PRO A 608 -10.89 -44.21 -33.03
CA PRO A 608 -10.08 -44.82 -31.98
C PRO A 608 -8.91 -45.61 -32.52
N ARG A 609 -7.72 -45.42 -31.96
CA ARG A 609 -6.51 -46.13 -32.32
C ARG A 609 -5.96 -46.89 -31.10
N ALA A 610 -5.87 -48.20 -31.20
CA ALA A 610 -5.30 -49.02 -30.15
C ALA A 610 -3.78 -48.83 -30.06
N MET A 611 -3.28 -48.41 -28.91
CA MET A 611 -1.86 -48.24 -28.61
C MET A 611 -1.56 -48.85 -27.22
N MET A 612 -0.65 -49.82 -27.20
CA MET A 612 -0.28 -50.55 -25.95
C MET A 612 -1.49 -51.17 -25.21
N GLY A 613 -2.55 -51.56 -25.96
CA GLY A 613 -3.77 -52.15 -25.40
C GLY A 613 -4.77 -51.13 -24.85
N ILE A 614 -4.58 -49.86 -25.11
CA ILE A 614 -5.48 -48.75 -24.71
C ILE A 614 -5.93 -48.04 -26.00
N ASP A 615 -7.24 -47.80 -26.14
CA ASP A 615 -7.77 -47.02 -27.25
C ASP A 615 -7.58 -45.52 -27.03
N SER A 616 -6.82 -44.89 -27.92
CA SER A 616 -6.66 -43.42 -27.99
C SER A 616 -7.75 -42.81 -28.86
N CYS A 617 -8.58 -41.96 -28.31
CA CYS A 617 -9.77 -41.39 -28.96
C CYS A 617 -9.58 -39.93 -29.33
N GLY A 618 -8.56 -39.61 -30.10
CA GLY A 618 -8.21 -38.23 -30.48
C GLY A 618 -6.70 -38.01 -30.51
N MET A 619 -6.31 -36.76 -30.74
CA MET A 619 -4.89 -36.33 -30.72
C MET A 619 -4.76 -34.95 -30.10
N LEU A 620 -3.78 -34.78 -29.20
CA LEU A 620 -3.41 -33.46 -28.68
C LEU A 620 -2.58 -32.70 -29.73
N LEU A 621 -2.79 -31.41 -29.83
CA LEU A 621 -2.03 -30.55 -30.74
C LEU A 621 -0.78 -30.02 -30.05
N SER A 622 0.32 -30.03 -30.79
CA SER A 622 1.61 -29.47 -30.34
C SER A 622 2.30 -28.77 -31.51
N ALA A 623 3.09 -27.75 -31.18
CA ALA A 623 4.04 -27.14 -32.11
C ALA A 623 5.40 -27.84 -31.96
N VAL A 624 5.99 -28.22 -33.09
CA VAL A 624 7.29 -28.90 -33.14
C VAL A 624 8.25 -28.11 -34.01
N HIS A 625 9.46 -27.92 -33.54
CA HIS A 625 10.56 -27.29 -34.28
C HIS A 625 11.87 -27.96 -33.90
N SER A 626 12.95 -27.67 -34.61
CA SER A 626 14.29 -28.09 -34.22
C SER A 626 15.13 -26.87 -33.87
N GLU A 627 15.85 -26.94 -32.77
CA GLU A 627 16.76 -25.91 -32.32
C GLU A 627 18.16 -26.54 -32.11
N GLU A 628 19.15 -26.03 -32.81
CA GLU A 628 20.53 -26.59 -32.82
C GLU A 628 20.59 -28.11 -33.16
N GLY A 629 19.58 -28.63 -33.90
CA GLY A 629 19.47 -30.03 -34.26
C GLY A 629 18.76 -30.91 -33.23
N GLU A 630 18.25 -30.36 -32.14
CA GLU A 630 17.40 -31.04 -31.18
C GLU A 630 15.92 -30.71 -31.42
N GLU A 631 15.05 -31.73 -31.38
CA GLU A 631 13.60 -31.54 -31.50
C GLU A 631 13.04 -30.94 -30.22
N LYS A 632 12.32 -29.84 -30.33
CA LYS A 632 11.54 -29.18 -29.27
C LYS A 632 10.06 -29.33 -29.57
N LEU A 633 9.27 -29.69 -28.56
CA LEU A 633 7.83 -29.90 -28.67
C LEU A 633 7.10 -29.09 -27.58
N ASN A 634 6.17 -28.24 -27.99
CA ASN A 634 5.33 -27.46 -27.10
C ASN A 634 3.86 -27.84 -27.31
N LEU A 635 3.17 -28.30 -26.24
CA LEU A 635 1.73 -28.50 -26.26
C LEU A 635 1.00 -27.17 -26.43
N LEU A 636 -0.01 -27.15 -27.31
CA LEU A 636 -0.87 -25.97 -27.43
C LEU A 636 -1.83 -25.91 -26.25
N MET A 637 -1.53 -25.03 -25.31
CA MET A 637 -2.32 -24.77 -24.11
C MET A 637 -3.18 -23.52 -24.33
N VAL A 638 -4.36 -23.50 -23.73
CA VAL A 638 -5.26 -22.36 -23.74
C VAL A 638 -5.65 -22.00 -22.30
N SER A 639 -6.15 -20.78 -22.11
CA SER A 639 -6.57 -20.32 -20.79
C SER A 639 -7.53 -21.29 -20.11
N GLY A 640 -7.28 -21.62 -18.85
CA GLY A 640 -8.16 -22.44 -18.01
C GLY A 640 -9.59 -21.87 -17.84
N ARG A 641 -9.82 -20.62 -18.26
CA ARG A 641 -11.16 -19.99 -18.31
C ARG A 641 -12.01 -20.49 -19.47
N ILE A 642 -11.38 -21.11 -20.49
CA ILE A 642 -12.12 -21.71 -21.61
C ILE A 642 -12.75 -23.00 -21.10
N PRO A 643 -14.08 -23.16 -21.20
CA PRO A 643 -14.74 -24.35 -20.72
C PRO A 643 -14.35 -25.59 -21.55
N ALA A 644 -14.24 -26.74 -20.91
CA ALA A 644 -14.05 -28.01 -21.61
C ALA A 644 -15.16 -28.23 -22.64
N GLY A 645 -14.80 -28.70 -23.83
CA GLY A 645 -15.71 -28.88 -24.96
C GLY A 645 -15.91 -27.64 -25.84
N ALA A 646 -15.33 -26.47 -25.49
CA ALA A 646 -15.39 -25.30 -26.37
C ALA A 646 -14.77 -25.62 -27.73
N LYS A 647 -15.52 -25.34 -28.83
CA LYS A 647 -15.09 -25.59 -30.18
C LYS A 647 -14.15 -24.49 -30.67
N LEU A 648 -13.07 -24.88 -31.34
CA LEU A 648 -12.19 -23.98 -32.07
C LEU A 648 -12.56 -23.94 -33.54
N TYR A 649 -12.47 -22.74 -34.13
CA TYR A 649 -12.83 -22.49 -35.54
C TYR A 649 -11.62 -21.99 -36.31
#